data_14490c78200dc780fb150cd1eed9a670
#
_entry.id   14490c78200dc780fb150cd1eed9a670
#
_cell.length_a   1.000
_cell.length_b   1.000
_cell.length_c   1.000
_cell.angle_alpha   90.00
_cell.angle_beta   90.00
_cell.angle_gamma   90.00
#
_symmetry.space_group_name_H-M   'P 1'
#
loop_
_entity.id
_entity.type
_entity.pdbx_description
1 polymer ?
#
loop_
_entity_poly.entity_id
_entity_poly.type
_entity_poly.pdbx_seq_one_letter_code
_entity_poly.pdbx_strand_id
1 'polypeptide(L)'
;MAGEVRISVRNLVEFILRSGDIDDRRQGSLENAMQEGSRIHRMIQRRMGAEYQAEVALKYTHPTEDYVIIVEGRADGIIEQNGETTIDEIKGTYRDLSKLKAPLPLHIAQAKCYAYMYSLQKELPYIRVRLTYCNIETEDIRYFYEDYEFVRLEVWFQQLISDYRKWADYTWQWRELRQQSIAELQFPFDYRDGQKELVSYVYQTIYHKRKLFIEAPTGVGKTISTIFPTVKAMGKDMGDKLFYLTAKTITRTVAEDTFSLLREKGLRFKSIILTAKEKICFQERTECNPEQCPYAKGHFDRINDAIYDLLTREESFTRSKIEEYALKYRVCPFEFGLDLSLFADGIIGDYNYLFDPHVYLKRFFGDGSQGNYVFLIDEAHNLLERGREMYSAPLRKEDLLELKREIKQTITSEMEEAAQKKRDKDGISGQMTLEMTGMSKQLPQEITLEETDGTDSLYVRGHKGKKSDGKSTFVREGYAERISQLLEKCNAQLLSMKRDCDGYRLVDDIDMLVQPLTRLHAVISDYLEEQEKISLEVRENLLDFYFKLSHFLDIYERQDENYVKYTRLCEDGSFELKLFCVNPRENLKECMLRGRSTILFSATFLPIQYYKNLLGGEKEDYEVYAHSVFDPEKRTILIAGDVTSKFSRRSQEEYYNIARYIHEVVKNRHGNYMIFFPSYSFMNHIYEIYEQYFMTEEEECLVQQESMNEEEREYFLNRFRGNEECDLQSLIGMEIEEEEEQTLIGFCVLGGIFGEGIDLKRDSLIGVIVVGTGLPQVGCEREILKGYFDEDGENGFDYSYRYPGMNKVLQAAGRVIRTAEDVGIIVLLDDRFQQYSYRRLFPREWEQVQPVTVDTVAKKVERFWDAWLWQKG
;
A
#
# COMPACT_ATOMS: atom_id res chain seq x y z
N MET A 1 -31.37 17.55 -18.34
CA MET A 1 -31.71 16.81 -17.09
C MET A 1 -31.05 17.55 -15.96
N ALA A 2 -31.75 17.77 -14.85
CA ALA A 2 -31.15 18.39 -13.69
C ALA A 2 -29.97 17.51 -13.22
N GLY A 3 -28.87 18.12 -12.80
CA GLY A 3 -27.73 17.38 -12.29
C GLY A 3 -28.05 16.63 -11.00
N GLU A 4 -27.26 15.61 -10.67
CA GLU A 4 -27.50 14.76 -9.49
C GLU A 4 -26.25 14.71 -8.62
N VAL A 5 -26.41 14.94 -7.30
CA VAL A 5 -25.42 14.63 -6.26
C VAL A 5 -25.94 13.47 -5.43
N ARG A 6 -25.29 12.33 -5.50
CA ARG A 6 -25.71 11.08 -4.83
C ARG A 6 -24.88 10.82 -3.60
N ILE A 7 -25.52 10.39 -2.52
CA ILE A 7 -24.85 9.92 -1.30
C ILE A 7 -25.63 8.76 -0.68
N SER A 8 -24.92 7.75 -0.17
CA SER A 8 -25.55 6.68 0.59
C SER A 8 -25.95 7.17 1.98
N VAL A 9 -27.00 6.57 2.58
CA VAL A 9 -27.41 6.86 3.97
C VAL A 9 -26.25 6.70 4.93
N ARG A 10 -25.49 5.61 4.78
CA ARG A 10 -24.31 5.35 5.61
C ARG A 10 -23.29 6.48 5.52
N ASN A 11 -22.87 6.82 4.31
CA ASN A 11 -21.87 7.87 4.11
C ASN A 11 -22.35 9.24 4.58
N LEU A 12 -23.62 9.57 4.40
CA LEU A 12 -24.22 10.81 4.87
C LEU A 12 -24.13 10.92 6.40
N VAL A 13 -24.55 9.87 7.09
CA VAL A 13 -24.56 9.82 8.57
C VAL A 13 -23.15 9.81 9.12
N GLU A 14 -22.27 8.94 8.61
CA GLU A 14 -20.87 8.85 9.06
C GLU A 14 -20.11 10.16 8.80
N PHE A 15 -20.38 10.85 7.70
CA PHE A 15 -19.66 12.08 7.35
C PHE A 15 -20.15 13.30 8.16
N ILE A 16 -21.47 13.48 8.34
CA ILE A 16 -22.03 14.67 8.99
C ILE A 16 -22.07 14.54 10.51
N LEU A 17 -22.40 13.35 11.03
CA LEU A 17 -22.65 13.15 12.47
C LEU A 17 -21.48 12.52 13.23
N ARG A 18 -20.33 12.28 12.56
CA ARG A 18 -19.13 11.78 13.24
C ARG A 18 -18.66 12.78 14.29
N SER A 19 -18.25 12.28 15.45
CA SER A 19 -17.77 13.08 16.56
C SER A 19 -16.82 12.30 17.46
N GLY A 20 -16.03 13.00 18.29
CA GLY A 20 -15.10 12.40 19.25
C GLY A 20 -13.70 12.15 18.74
N ASP A 21 -13.09 11.09 19.23
CA ASP A 21 -11.65 10.84 19.17
C ASP A 21 -11.29 9.76 18.16
N ILE A 22 -10.05 9.80 17.64
CA ILE A 22 -9.40 8.60 17.06
C ILE A 22 -8.90 7.76 18.23
N ASP A 23 -9.24 6.46 18.24
CA ASP A 23 -8.76 5.51 19.25
C ASP A 23 -8.52 4.14 18.60
N ASP A 24 -7.27 3.83 18.28
CA ASP A 24 -6.86 2.59 17.64
C ASP A 24 -6.78 1.39 18.60
N ARG A 25 -6.84 1.64 19.91
CA ARG A 25 -6.89 0.58 20.94
C ARG A 25 -8.15 -0.27 20.84
N ARG A 26 -9.19 0.26 20.18
CA ARG A 26 -10.51 -0.36 20.03
C ARG A 26 -10.71 -1.04 18.67
N GLN A 27 -9.71 -0.99 17.79
CA GLN A 27 -9.77 -1.61 16.47
C GLN A 27 -9.30 -3.07 16.52
N GLY A 28 -10.03 -3.94 17.23
CA GLY A 28 -9.90 -5.40 17.09
C GLY A 28 -10.61 -5.86 15.80
N SER A 29 -9.92 -6.60 14.93
CA SER A 29 -10.40 -7.42 13.80
C SER A 29 -11.47 -6.81 12.85
N LEU A 30 -11.23 -5.62 12.29
CA LEU A 30 -12.11 -5.04 11.26
C LEU A 30 -12.10 -5.81 9.92
N GLU A 31 -11.11 -6.67 9.67
CA GLU A 31 -10.94 -7.33 8.37
C GLU A 31 -11.94 -8.45 8.12
N ASN A 32 -12.29 -9.24 9.13
CA ASN A 32 -13.34 -10.26 9.01
C ASN A 32 -14.75 -9.68 9.24
N ALA A 33 -14.86 -8.44 9.74
CA ALA A 33 -16.14 -7.85 10.13
C ALA A 33 -17.14 -7.67 8.97
N MET A 34 -16.67 -7.46 7.73
CA MET A 34 -17.56 -7.28 6.57
C MET A 34 -18.14 -8.62 6.07
N GLN A 35 -17.31 -9.66 5.95
CA GLN A 35 -17.79 -10.97 5.51
C GLN A 35 -18.68 -11.61 6.58
N GLU A 36 -18.26 -11.53 7.84
CA GLU A 36 -19.02 -11.98 8.98
C GLU A 36 -20.29 -11.15 9.21
N GLY A 37 -20.23 -9.83 8.99
CA GLY A 37 -21.41 -8.95 8.98
C GLY A 37 -22.47 -9.43 7.99
N SER A 38 -22.09 -9.71 6.74
CA SER A 38 -23.01 -10.25 5.72
C SER A 38 -23.56 -11.63 6.08
N ARG A 39 -22.77 -12.47 6.78
CA ARG A 39 -23.24 -13.77 7.31
C ARG A 39 -24.30 -13.56 8.39
N ILE A 40 -24.03 -12.65 9.34
CA ILE A 40 -24.93 -12.32 10.44
C ILE A 40 -26.26 -11.76 9.92
N HIS A 41 -26.22 -10.81 8.97
CA HIS A 41 -27.43 -10.26 8.36
C HIS A 41 -28.28 -11.37 7.75
N ARG A 42 -27.70 -12.22 6.89
CA ARG A 42 -28.42 -13.35 6.28
C ARG A 42 -28.94 -14.34 7.30
N MET A 43 -28.21 -14.60 8.38
CA MET A 43 -28.62 -15.50 9.47
C MET A 43 -29.85 -14.94 10.20
N ILE A 44 -29.81 -13.67 10.61
CA ILE A 44 -30.91 -13.00 11.29
C ILE A 44 -32.15 -12.94 10.39
N GLN A 45 -31.98 -12.47 9.15
CA GLN A 45 -33.06 -12.35 8.17
C GLN A 45 -33.76 -13.70 7.91
N ARG A 46 -33.02 -14.82 7.86
CA ARG A 46 -33.59 -16.19 7.71
C ARG A 46 -34.37 -16.66 8.92
N ARG A 47 -34.14 -16.14 10.12
CA ARG A 47 -34.86 -16.48 11.34
C ARG A 47 -36.18 -15.70 11.49
N MET A 48 -36.41 -14.68 10.64
CA MET A 48 -37.60 -13.86 10.69
C MET A 48 -38.79 -14.49 9.95
N GLY A 49 -40.00 -14.06 10.32
CA GLY A 49 -41.26 -14.54 9.74
C GLY A 49 -41.62 -13.90 8.42
N ALA A 50 -42.82 -14.22 7.93
CA ALA A 50 -43.32 -13.72 6.64
C ALA A 50 -43.61 -12.21 6.62
N GLU A 51 -43.76 -11.58 7.78
CA GLU A 51 -43.95 -10.14 7.97
C GLU A 51 -42.61 -9.32 7.83
N TYR A 52 -41.48 -9.98 7.63
CA TYR A 52 -40.17 -9.36 7.50
C TYR A 52 -39.77 -9.24 6.03
N GLN A 53 -39.59 -8.01 5.57
CA GLN A 53 -39.04 -7.70 4.25
C GLN A 53 -37.55 -7.36 4.39
N ALA A 54 -36.67 -8.23 3.90
CA ALA A 54 -35.22 -8.04 3.94
C ALA A 54 -34.73 -7.13 2.81
N GLU A 55 -33.65 -6.40 3.05
CA GLU A 55 -32.87 -5.66 2.02
C GLU A 55 -33.72 -4.67 1.19
N VAL A 56 -34.54 -3.84 1.85
CA VAL A 56 -35.46 -2.93 1.18
C VAL A 56 -34.73 -1.68 0.70
N ALA A 57 -34.68 -1.47 -0.62
CA ALA A 57 -34.08 -0.29 -1.22
C ALA A 57 -34.96 0.96 -0.99
N LEU A 58 -34.38 2.00 -0.45
CA LEU A 58 -35.04 3.27 -0.15
C LEU A 58 -34.26 4.43 -0.81
N LYS A 59 -35.01 5.42 -1.27
CA LYS A 59 -34.47 6.59 -1.96
C LYS A 59 -35.26 7.84 -1.56
N TYR A 60 -34.54 8.89 -1.28
CA TYR A 60 -35.08 10.24 -1.07
C TYR A 60 -34.43 11.21 -2.06
N THR A 61 -35.22 12.13 -2.61
CA THR A 61 -34.76 13.15 -3.55
C THR A 61 -35.09 14.52 -3.00
N HIS A 62 -34.06 15.34 -2.79
CA HIS A 62 -34.20 16.73 -2.35
C HIS A 62 -33.86 17.66 -3.52
N PRO A 63 -34.82 18.43 -4.05
CA PRO A 63 -34.58 19.37 -5.14
C PRO A 63 -33.83 20.61 -4.64
N THR A 64 -32.87 21.08 -5.40
CA THR A 64 -32.22 22.38 -5.26
C THR A 64 -32.51 23.23 -6.52
N GLU A 65 -31.93 24.42 -6.64
CA GLU A 65 -32.11 25.27 -7.83
C GLU A 65 -31.45 24.68 -9.08
N ASP A 66 -30.22 24.13 -8.96
CA ASP A 66 -29.40 23.71 -10.08
C ASP A 66 -29.32 22.18 -10.27
N TYR A 67 -29.54 21.41 -9.18
CA TYR A 67 -29.37 19.98 -9.14
C TYR A 67 -30.32 19.30 -8.14
N VAL A 68 -30.27 18.00 -8.02
CA VAL A 68 -30.99 17.25 -6.98
C VAL A 68 -30.02 16.47 -6.09
N ILE A 69 -30.24 16.48 -4.78
CA ILE A 69 -29.53 15.61 -3.83
C ILE A 69 -30.31 14.30 -3.74
N ILE A 70 -29.63 13.19 -4.02
CA ILE A 70 -30.22 11.86 -3.92
C ILE A 70 -29.57 11.14 -2.74
N VAL A 71 -30.37 10.85 -1.71
CA VAL A 71 -29.99 9.99 -0.59
C VAL A 71 -30.58 8.62 -0.82
N GLU A 72 -29.74 7.61 -0.91
CA GLU A 72 -30.19 6.25 -1.18
C GLU A 72 -29.51 5.23 -0.27
N GLY A 73 -30.17 4.12 -0.01
CA GLY A 73 -29.63 3.04 0.79
C GLY A 73 -30.57 1.85 0.83
N ARG A 74 -30.15 0.85 1.57
CA ARG A 74 -30.91 -0.38 1.73
C ARG A 74 -31.07 -0.66 3.22
N ALA A 75 -32.32 -0.64 3.69
CA ALA A 75 -32.64 -1.03 5.06
C ALA A 75 -32.47 -2.55 5.20
N ASP A 76 -31.82 -3.01 6.27
CA ASP A 76 -31.59 -4.45 6.51
C ASP A 76 -32.89 -5.23 6.62
N GLY A 77 -33.91 -4.60 7.23
CA GLY A 77 -35.22 -5.19 7.26
C GLY A 77 -36.36 -4.22 7.61
N ILE A 78 -37.56 -4.56 7.15
CA ILE A 78 -38.81 -3.89 7.52
C ILE A 78 -39.80 -4.92 8.01
N ILE A 79 -40.39 -4.68 9.20
CA ILE A 79 -41.39 -5.56 9.80
C ILE A 79 -42.74 -4.84 9.75
N GLU A 80 -43.74 -5.47 9.14
CA GLU A 80 -45.12 -4.99 9.13
C GLU A 80 -46.01 -6.01 9.87
N GLN A 81 -46.36 -5.69 11.11
CA GLN A 81 -47.14 -6.57 11.94
C GLN A 81 -48.19 -5.81 12.76
N ASN A 82 -49.42 -6.29 12.76
CA ASN A 82 -50.56 -5.73 13.50
C ASN A 82 -50.85 -4.22 13.26
N GLY A 83 -50.48 -3.72 12.09
CA GLY A 83 -50.65 -2.32 11.73
C GLY A 83 -49.49 -1.43 12.24
N GLU A 84 -48.48 -2.01 12.89
CA GLU A 84 -47.22 -1.31 13.26
C GLU A 84 -46.14 -1.64 12.24
N THR A 85 -45.33 -0.64 11.91
CA THR A 85 -44.17 -0.76 11.03
C THR A 85 -42.90 -0.53 11.82
N THR A 86 -41.92 -1.43 11.68
CA THR A 86 -40.62 -1.33 12.35
C THR A 86 -39.49 -1.43 11.31
N ILE A 87 -38.58 -0.47 11.30
CA ILE A 87 -37.31 -0.55 10.58
C ILE A 87 -36.33 -1.34 11.46
N ASP A 88 -35.69 -2.35 10.88
CA ASP A 88 -34.65 -3.14 11.57
C ASP A 88 -33.30 -2.85 10.95
N GLU A 89 -32.36 -2.43 11.78
CA GLU A 89 -30.96 -2.19 11.41
C GLU A 89 -30.09 -3.19 12.18
N ILE A 90 -29.39 -4.05 11.44
CA ILE A 90 -28.61 -5.18 12.01
C ILE A 90 -27.14 -4.79 12.09
N LYS A 91 -26.53 -5.04 13.23
CA LYS A 91 -25.09 -4.79 13.46
C LYS A 91 -24.43 -6.01 14.10
N GLY A 92 -23.45 -6.60 13.39
CA GLY A 92 -22.54 -7.59 13.97
C GLY A 92 -21.49 -6.90 14.84
N THR A 93 -21.13 -7.54 15.94
CA THR A 93 -20.08 -7.06 16.86
C THR A 93 -19.43 -8.23 17.57
N TYR A 94 -18.15 -8.08 17.89
CA TYR A 94 -17.43 -9.03 18.77
C TYR A 94 -17.61 -8.69 20.27
N ARG A 95 -18.18 -7.52 20.59
CA ARG A 95 -18.35 -7.06 21.97
C ARG A 95 -19.37 -7.92 22.73
N ASP A 96 -19.11 -8.11 24.03
CA ASP A 96 -20.08 -8.70 24.96
C ASP A 96 -21.33 -7.80 25.02
N LEU A 97 -22.44 -8.31 24.47
CA LEU A 97 -23.70 -7.57 24.40
C LEU A 97 -24.31 -7.28 25.77
N SER A 98 -23.94 -8.01 26.83
CA SER A 98 -24.41 -7.71 28.20
C SER A 98 -23.90 -6.36 28.70
N LYS A 99 -22.75 -5.91 28.21
CA LYS A 99 -22.13 -4.63 28.58
C LYS A 99 -22.63 -3.45 27.73
N LEU A 100 -23.33 -3.69 26.60
CA LEU A 100 -23.84 -2.65 25.71
C LEU A 100 -25.12 -2.04 26.29
N LYS A 101 -25.01 -0.92 27.00
CA LYS A 101 -26.14 -0.26 27.69
C LYS A 101 -27.07 0.50 26.75
N ALA A 102 -26.55 1.06 25.66
CA ALA A 102 -27.30 1.83 24.67
C ALA A 102 -26.72 1.60 23.27
N PRO A 103 -27.51 1.78 22.20
CA PRO A 103 -27.01 1.67 20.83
C PRO A 103 -26.08 2.85 20.49
N LEU A 104 -25.20 2.62 19.47
CA LEU A 104 -24.32 3.68 19.01
C LEU A 104 -25.10 4.77 18.26
N PRO A 105 -24.82 6.08 18.50
CA PRO A 105 -25.57 7.17 17.89
C PRO A 105 -25.62 7.13 16.35
N LEU A 106 -24.53 6.73 15.69
CA LEU A 106 -24.47 6.62 14.22
C LEU A 106 -25.38 5.50 13.69
N HIS A 107 -25.52 4.39 14.42
CA HIS A 107 -26.41 3.30 14.02
C HIS A 107 -27.89 3.70 14.15
N ILE A 108 -28.24 4.45 15.23
CA ILE A 108 -29.58 5.03 15.40
C ILE A 108 -29.87 6.00 14.27
N ALA A 109 -28.91 6.89 13.94
CA ALA A 109 -29.07 7.88 12.88
C ALA A 109 -29.28 7.23 11.50
N GLN A 110 -28.60 6.12 11.20
CA GLN A 110 -28.79 5.34 9.99
C GLN A 110 -30.22 4.78 9.91
N ALA A 111 -30.67 4.14 10.99
CA ALA A 111 -32.02 3.59 11.06
C ALA A 111 -33.12 4.68 10.99
N LYS A 112 -32.88 5.86 11.61
CA LYS A 112 -33.77 7.03 11.48
C LYS A 112 -33.89 7.54 10.04
N CYS A 113 -32.80 7.53 9.26
CA CYS A 113 -32.89 7.89 7.85
C CYS A 113 -33.82 6.93 7.09
N TYR A 114 -33.68 5.63 7.29
CA TYR A 114 -34.58 4.66 6.68
C TYR A 114 -36.01 4.79 7.18
N ALA A 115 -36.20 5.02 8.48
CA ALA A 115 -37.52 5.24 9.06
C ALA A 115 -38.22 6.46 8.42
N TYR A 116 -37.51 7.59 8.28
CA TYR A 116 -38.04 8.77 7.59
C TYR A 116 -38.44 8.46 6.15
N MET A 117 -37.51 7.87 5.36
CA MET A 117 -37.75 7.58 3.95
C MET A 117 -38.94 6.65 3.74
N TYR A 118 -39.05 5.60 4.58
CA TYR A 118 -40.18 4.67 4.48
C TYR A 118 -41.50 5.28 4.95
N SER A 119 -41.48 6.05 6.06
CA SER A 119 -42.68 6.76 6.54
C SER A 119 -43.21 7.75 5.52
N LEU A 120 -42.32 8.50 4.85
CA LEU A 120 -42.68 9.43 3.80
C LEU A 120 -43.33 8.69 2.60
N GLN A 121 -42.81 7.51 2.22
CA GLN A 121 -43.27 6.70 1.11
C GLN A 121 -44.65 6.06 1.37
N LYS A 122 -44.92 5.71 2.64
CA LYS A 122 -46.14 5.00 3.07
C LYS A 122 -47.12 5.88 3.83
N GLU A 123 -46.84 7.18 3.98
CA GLU A 123 -47.63 8.16 4.71
C GLU A 123 -47.94 7.73 6.17
N LEU A 124 -46.92 7.16 6.86
CA LEU A 124 -47.02 6.65 8.22
C LEU A 124 -46.86 7.80 9.23
N PRO A 125 -47.79 8.01 10.16
CA PRO A 125 -47.65 9.04 11.19
C PRO A 125 -46.69 8.66 12.32
N TYR A 126 -46.46 7.33 12.49
CA TYR A 126 -45.57 6.75 13.51
C TYR A 126 -44.81 5.57 12.89
N ILE A 127 -43.57 5.38 13.36
CA ILE A 127 -42.74 4.25 12.97
C ILE A 127 -41.81 3.86 14.13
N ARG A 128 -41.64 2.58 14.32
CA ARG A 128 -40.68 2.04 15.29
C ARG A 128 -39.33 1.76 14.60
N VAL A 129 -38.24 1.98 15.30
CA VAL A 129 -36.88 1.57 14.93
C VAL A 129 -36.43 0.47 15.87
N ARG A 130 -35.88 -0.60 15.31
CA ARG A 130 -35.23 -1.66 16.05
C ARG A 130 -33.75 -1.70 15.65
N LEU A 131 -32.85 -1.63 16.61
CA LEU A 131 -31.42 -1.92 16.42
C LEU A 131 -31.13 -3.33 16.90
N THR A 132 -30.72 -4.18 15.98
CA THR A 132 -30.43 -5.59 16.23
C THR A 132 -28.91 -5.80 16.28
N TYR A 133 -28.34 -5.86 17.49
CA TYR A 133 -26.94 -6.24 17.67
C TYR A 133 -26.80 -7.74 17.82
N CYS A 134 -25.88 -8.33 17.06
CA CYS A 134 -25.56 -9.75 17.15
C CYS A 134 -24.06 -9.92 17.43
N ASN A 135 -23.73 -10.67 18.46
CA ASN A 135 -22.36 -11.07 18.69
C ASN A 135 -21.97 -12.12 17.63
N ILE A 136 -20.88 -11.88 16.93
CA ILE A 136 -20.44 -12.68 15.78
C ILE A 136 -20.03 -14.09 16.18
N GLU A 137 -19.48 -14.27 17.38
CA GLU A 137 -18.97 -15.55 17.87
C GLU A 137 -20.03 -16.39 18.61
N THR A 138 -20.77 -15.74 19.52
CA THR A 138 -21.75 -16.44 20.37
C THR A 138 -23.13 -16.52 19.73
N GLU A 139 -23.40 -15.70 18.69
CA GLU A 139 -24.71 -15.50 18.07
C GLU A 139 -25.78 -14.99 19.06
N ASP A 140 -25.35 -14.45 20.21
CA ASP A 140 -26.26 -13.75 21.11
C ASP A 140 -26.81 -12.51 20.43
N ILE A 141 -28.07 -12.17 20.70
CA ILE A 141 -28.73 -11.01 20.06
C ILE A 141 -29.25 -10.10 21.15
N ARG A 142 -29.10 -8.80 20.95
CA ARG A 142 -29.70 -7.74 21.78
C ARG A 142 -30.45 -6.76 20.90
N TYR A 143 -31.68 -6.48 21.30
CA TYR A 143 -32.55 -5.54 20.61
C TYR A 143 -32.68 -4.25 21.40
N PHE A 144 -32.68 -3.11 20.69
CA PHE A 144 -33.03 -1.81 21.22
C PHE A 144 -34.15 -1.24 20.36
N TYR A 145 -35.16 -0.64 20.98
CA TYR A 145 -36.33 -0.11 20.29
C TYR A 145 -36.50 1.37 20.60
N GLU A 146 -36.84 2.14 19.59
CA GLU A 146 -37.21 3.54 19.72
C GLU A 146 -38.41 3.85 18.80
N ASP A 147 -39.41 4.58 19.33
CA ASP A 147 -40.60 4.99 18.59
C ASP A 147 -40.47 6.44 18.14
N TYR A 148 -40.84 6.69 16.89
CA TYR A 148 -40.75 8.03 16.31
C TYR A 148 -42.04 8.47 15.66
N GLU A 149 -42.41 9.76 15.94
CA GLU A 149 -43.41 10.47 15.17
C GLU A 149 -42.80 10.97 13.86
N PHE A 150 -43.53 10.84 12.76
CA PHE A 150 -43.07 11.31 11.45
C PHE A 150 -42.58 12.75 11.46
N VAL A 151 -43.33 13.67 12.09
CA VAL A 151 -42.96 15.09 12.16
C VAL A 151 -41.61 15.32 12.82
N ARG A 152 -41.27 14.53 13.85
CA ARG A 152 -39.95 14.63 14.52
C ARG A 152 -38.84 14.09 13.65
N LEU A 153 -39.08 12.97 12.93
CA LEU A 153 -38.12 12.42 11.95
C LEU A 153 -37.88 13.39 10.78
N GLU A 154 -38.97 14.05 10.30
CA GLU A 154 -38.88 15.03 9.24
C GLU A 154 -37.98 16.20 9.61
N VAL A 155 -38.23 16.84 10.78
CA VAL A 155 -37.39 17.95 11.25
C VAL A 155 -35.93 17.53 11.38
N TRP A 156 -35.67 16.38 11.99
CA TRP A 156 -34.32 15.86 12.16
C TRP A 156 -33.64 15.54 10.81
N PHE A 157 -34.35 14.91 9.89
CA PHE A 157 -33.78 14.53 8.58
C PHE A 157 -33.54 15.77 7.70
N GLN A 158 -34.45 16.75 7.72
CA GLN A 158 -34.28 18.01 6.99
C GLN A 158 -33.09 18.81 7.56
N GLN A 159 -32.83 18.77 8.87
CA GLN A 159 -31.61 19.34 9.44
C GLN A 159 -30.37 18.64 8.92
N LEU A 160 -30.34 17.30 8.90
CA LEU A 160 -29.23 16.50 8.36
C LEU A 160 -28.94 16.84 6.89
N ILE A 161 -29.97 16.99 6.05
CA ILE A 161 -29.84 17.42 4.66
C ILE A 161 -29.31 18.87 4.58
N SER A 162 -29.80 19.76 5.42
CA SER A 162 -29.30 21.14 5.50
C SER A 162 -27.81 21.22 5.85
N ASP A 163 -27.35 20.39 6.79
CA ASP A 163 -25.95 20.33 7.19
C ASP A 163 -25.06 19.73 6.09
N TYR A 164 -25.61 18.82 5.28
CA TYR A 164 -24.92 18.24 4.11
C TYR A 164 -24.92 19.19 2.90
N ARG A 165 -25.87 20.11 2.79
CA ARG A 165 -26.09 20.94 1.60
C ARG A 165 -24.84 21.70 1.15
N LYS A 166 -24.09 22.29 2.09
CA LYS A 166 -22.83 23.01 1.77
C LYS A 166 -21.83 22.14 1.02
N TRP A 167 -21.78 20.84 1.29
CA TRP A 167 -20.92 19.86 0.66
C TRP A 167 -21.42 19.44 -0.72
N ALA A 168 -22.73 19.29 -0.84
CA ALA A 168 -23.38 18.99 -2.11
C ALA A 168 -23.24 20.17 -3.09
N ASP A 169 -23.49 21.40 -2.63
CA ASP A 169 -23.29 22.64 -3.40
C ASP A 169 -21.85 22.76 -3.88
N TYR A 170 -20.88 22.52 -2.98
CA TYR A 170 -19.46 22.53 -3.31
C TYR A 170 -19.13 21.46 -4.38
N THR A 171 -19.57 20.21 -4.18
CA THR A 171 -19.30 19.09 -5.10
C THR A 171 -19.87 19.35 -6.49
N TRP A 172 -21.09 19.90 -6.55
CA TRP A 172 -21.75 20.26 -7.80
C TRP A 172 -20.99 21.38 -8.54
N GLN A 173 -20.73 22.51 -7.86
CA GLN A 173 -20.02 23.65 -8.43
C GLN A 173 -18.61 23.28 -8.89
N TRP A 174 -17.89 22.47 -8.09
CA TRP A 174 -16.57 22.00 -8.42
C TRP A 174 -16.59 21.11 -9.68
N ARG A 175 -17.56 20.20 -9.77
CA ARG A 175 -17.72 19.34 -10.95
C ARG A 175 -17.93 20.15 -12.22
N GLU A 176 -18.85 21.13 -12.20
CA GLU A 176 -19.10 22.00 -13.35
C GLU A 176 -17.86 22.78 -13.78
N LEU A 177 -17.18 23.40 -12.82
CA LEU A 177 -15.93 24.15 -13.05
C LEU A 177 -14.84 23.26 -13.64
N ARG A 178 -14.67 22.06 -13.09
CA ARG A 178 -13.71 21.06 -13.57
C ARG A 178 -14.03 20.66 -15.01
N GLN A 179 -15.28 20.28 -15.30
CA GLN A 179 -15.67 19.81 -16.63
C GLN A 179 -15.50 20.91 -17.69
N GLN A 180 -15.82 22.15 -17.38
CA GLN A 180 -15.60 23.28 -18.26
C GLN A 180 -14.10 23.47 -18.54
N SER A 181 -13.27 23.49 -17.50
CA SER A 181 -11.82 23.67 -17.65
C SER A 181 -11.15 22.55 -18.45
N ILE A 182 -11.61 21.29 -18.27
CA ILE A 182 -11.12 20.15 -19.04
C ILE A 182 -11.51 20.28 -20.53
N ALA A 183 -12.71 20.77 -20.84
CA ALA A 183 -13.14 20.94 -22.23
C ALA A 183 -12.21 21.89 -23.00
N GLU A 184 -11.78 22.99 -22.37
CA GLU A 184 -10.91 24.01 -22.94
C GLU A 184 -9.41 23.61 -22.93
N LEU A 185 -9.00 22.67 -22.09
CA LEU A 185 -7.61 22.27 -21.91
C LEU A 185 -6.99 21.74 -23.20
N GLN A 186 -5.83 22.27 -23.59
CA GLN A 186 -5.00 21.77 -24.69
C GLN A 186 -3.75 21.08 -24.14
N PHE A 187 -3.11 20.24 -24.97
CA PHE A 187 -1.82 19.67 -24.60
C PHE A 187 -0.79 20.79 -24.41
N PRO A 188 -0.03 20.79 -23.30
CA PRO A 188 0.76 21.98 -22.89
C PRO A 188 1.99 22.26 -23.74
N PHE A 189 2.39 21.34 -24.60
CA PHE A 189 3.59 21.40 -25.44
C PHE A 189 3.28 21.04 -26.90
N ASP A 190 4.21 21.30 -27.80
CA ASP A 190 4.21 20.65 -29.11
C ASP A 190 4.45 19.15 -28.92
N TYR A 191 3.68 18.34 -29.64
CA TYR A 191 3.83 16.88 -29.54
C TYR A 191 5.19 16.46 -30.10
N ARG A 192 5.89 15.66 -29.34
CA ARG A 192 7.05 14.91 -29.81
C ARG A 192 6.62 13.78 -30.73
N ASP A 193 7.56 13.26 -31.52
CA ASP A 193 7.28 12.11 -32.39
C ASP A 193 6.77 10.90 -31.58
N GLY A 194 5.71 10.24 -32.08
CA GLY A 194 5.01 9.14 -31.39
C GLY A 194 4.19 9.51 -30.14
N GLN A 195 4.33 10.73 -29.60
CA GLN A 195 3.64 11.13 -28.36
C GLN A 195 2.14 11.29 -28.55
N LYS A 196 1.71 11.79 -29.70
CA LYS A 196 0.29 11.96 -30.03
C LYS A 196 -0.43 10.60 -30.13
N GLU A 197 0.22 9.61 -30.72
CA GLU A 197 -0.26 8.25 -30.79
C GLU A 197 -0.39 7.65 -29.39
N LEU A 198 0.59 7.83 -28.53
CA LEU A 198 0.57 7.35 -27.14
C LEU A 198 -0.60 7.95 -26.36
N VAL A 199 -0.83 9.26 -26.45
CA VAL A 199 -1.99 9.97 -25.88
C VAL A 199 -3.30 9.38 -26.39
N SER A 200 -3.37 9.08 -27.71
CA SER A 200 -4.56 8.46 -28.31
C SER A 200 -4.81 7.04 -27.79
N TYR A 201 -3.77 6.21 -27.67
CA TYR A 201 -3.90 4.84 -27.13
C TYR A 201 -4.39 4.83 -25.68
N VAL A 202 -3.88 5.71 -24.82
CA VAL A 202 -4.37 5.84 -23.45
C VAL A 202 -5.85 6.22 -23.42
N TYR A 203 -6.25 7.24 -24.19
CA TYR A 203 -7.63 7.67 -24.26
C TYR A 203 -8.56 6.56 -24.75
N GLN A 204 -8.18 5.86 -25.84
CA GLN A 204 -8.96 4.75 -26.39
C GLN A 204 -9.08 3.59 -25.40
N THR A 205 -8.01 3.30 -24.65
CA THR A 205 -8.02 2.24 -23.63
C THR A 205 -9.05 2.55 -22.54
N ILE A 206 -9.08 3.79 -22.06
CA ILE A 206 -10.08 4.24 -21.07
C ILE A 206 -11.51 4.14 -21.65
N TYR A 207 -11.68 4.55 -22.91
CA TYR A 207 -12.97 4.43 -23.62
C TYR A 207 -13.46 2.99 -23.67
N HIS A 208 -12.58 2.05 -24.06
CA HIS A 208 -12.90 0.63 -24.20
C HIS A 208 -12.90 -0.16 -22.87
N LYS A 209 -12.59 0.48 -21.74
CA LYS A 209 -12.51 -0.15 -20.40
C LYS A 209 -11.54 -1.35 -20.37
N ARG A 210 -10.34 -1.15 -20.92
CA ARG A 210 -9.29 -2.17 -21.04
C ARG A 210 -8.09 -1.84 -20.18
N LYS A 211 -7.11 -2.73 -20.15
CA LYS A 211 -5.75 -2.46 -19.66
C LYS A 211 -4.83 -2.14 -20.82
N LEU A 212 -3.83 -1.30 -20.55
CA LEU A 212 -2.78 -0.95 -21.51
C LEU A 212 -1.42 -1.13 -20.85
N PHE A 213 -0.55 -1.87 -21.51
CA PHE A 213 0.84 -2.04 -21.13
C PHE A 213 1.72 -1.22 -22.08
N ILE A 214 2.50 -0.28 -21.52
CA ILE A 214 3.32 0.63 -22.31
C ILE A 214 4.79 0.40 -21.95
N GLU A 215 5.56 -0.04 -22.91
CA GLU A 215 7.01 0.10 -22.87
C GLU A 215 7.35 1.44 -23.50
N ALA A 216 7.89 2.35 -22.69
CA ALA A 216 8.21 3.70 -23.12
C ALA A 216 9.57 4.13 -22.59
N PRO A 217 10.56 4.38 -23.47
CA PRO A 217 11.86 4.88 -23.10
C PRO A 217 11.79 6.16 -22.25
N THR A 218 12.89 6.48 -21.58
CA THR A 218 13.01 7.77 -20.88
C THR A 218 12.86 8.92 -21.85
N GLY A 219 12.37 10.09 -21.39
CA GLY A 219 12.29 11.30 -22.21
C GLY A 219 11.07 11.42 -23.13
N VAL A 220 10.29 10.37 -23.36
CA VAL A 220 9.04 10.45 -24.19
C VAL A 220 7.90 11.19 -23.50
N GLY A 221 8.08 11.64 -22.26
CA GLY A 221 7.06 12.36 -21.50
C GLY A 221 5.93 11.43 -21.02
N LYS A 222 6.27 10.25 -20.48
CA LYS A 222 5.31 9.24 -19.99
C LYS A 222 4.22 9.83 -19.12
N THR A 223 4.59 10.63 -18.11
CA THR A 223 3.68 11.17 -17.11
C THR A 223 2.62 12.06 -17.73
N ILE A 224 3.00 13.06 -18.55
CA ILE A 224 2.04 13.93 -19.22
C ILE A 224 1.21 13.20 -20.27
N SER A 225 1.83 12.23 -20.98
CA SER A 225 1.14 11.43 -22.02
C SER A 225 0.13 10.41 -21.45
N THR A 226 0.18 10.14 -20.15
CA THR A 226 -0.81 9.30 -19.45
C THR A 226 -1.81 10.14 -18.64
N ILE A 227 -1.37 11.19 -17.95
CA ILE A 227 -2.26 12.08 -17.16
C ILE A 227 -3.19 12.89 -18.07
N PHE A 228 -2.68 13.59 -19.10
CA PHE A 228 -3.49 14.46 -19.94
C PHE A 228 -4.67 13.73 -20.61
N PRO A 229 -4.48 12.61 -21.31
CA PRO A 229 -5.61 11.89 -21.92
C PRO A 229 -6.60 11.31 -20.90
N THR A 230 -6.11 10.95 -19.70
CA THR A 230 -6.97 10.51 -18.60
C THR A 230 -7.86 11.66 -18.12
N VAL A 231 -7.30 12.86 -17.90
CA VAL A 231 -8.06 14.06 -17.55
C VAL A 231 -9.08 14.38 -18.66
N LYS A 232 -8.68 14.32 -19.94
CA LYS A 232 -9.61 14.51 -21.07
C LYS A 232 -10.74 13.49 -21.09
N ALA A 233 -10.46 12.22 -20.72
CA ALA A 233 -11.47 11.17 -20.60
C ALA A 233 -12.46 11.45 -19.44
N MET A 234 -11.94 11.94 -18.29
CA MET A 234 -12.77 12.37 -17.16
C MET A 234 -13.70 13.52 -17.55
N GLY A 235 -13.27 14.43 -18.43
CA GLY A 235 -14.12 15.47 -19.02
C GLY A 235 -15.27 14.98 -19.90
N LYS A 236 -15.31 13.67 -20.21
CA LYS A 236 -16.38 12.97 -20.93
C LYS A 236 -17.08 11.92 -20.06
N ASP A 237 -17.04 12.09 -18.74
CA ASP A 237 -17.60 11.18 -17.73
C ASP A 237 -17.08 9.73 -17.85
N MET A 238 -15.87 9.55 -18.41
CA MET A 238 -15.20 8.26 -18.51
C MET A 238 -14.24 7.99 -17.33
N GLY A 239 -14.41 8.69 -16.25
CA GLY A 239 -13.67 8.52 -14.98
C GLY A 239 -14.13 9.56 -13.99
N ASP A 240 -14.31 9.13 -12.74
CA ASP A 240 -14.64 10.03 -11.63
C ASP A 240 -13.37 10.49 -10.89
N LYS A 241 -12.40 9.60 -10.77
CA LYS A 241 -11.10 9.83 -10.14
C LYS A 241 -9.97 9.15 -10.90
N LEU A 242 -8.81 9.76 -10.80
CA LEU A 242 -7.54 9.24 -11.30
C LEU A 242 -6.67 8.84 -10.12
N PHE A 243 -6.11 7.62 -10.12
CA PHE A 243 -5.11 7.17 -9.17
C PHE A 243 -3.77 7.04 -9.89
N TYR A 244 -2.79 7.85 -9.51
CA TYR A 244 -1.42 7.74 -10.00
C TYR A 244 -0.58 7.03 -8.95
N LEU A 245 -0.19 5.79 -9.22
CA LEU A 245 0.44 4.91 -8.26
C LEU A 245 1.87 4.59 -8.67
N THR A 246 2.81 4.73 -7.74
CA THR A 246 4.24 4.49 -7.96
C THR A 246 4.96 4.15 -6.65
N ALA A 247 5.99 3.30 -6.73
CA ALA A 247 6.80 2.93 -5.56
C ALA A 247 7.73 4.07 -5.09
N LYS A 248 8.02 5.08 -5.94
CA LYS A 248 9.10 6.05 -5.70
C LYS A 248 8.56 7.45 -5.35
N THR A 249 9.18 8.10 -4.37
CA THR A 249 8.81 9.46 -3.95
C THR A 249 9.04 10.48 -5.08
N ILE A 250 10.16 10.39 -5.81
CA ILE A 250 10.50 11.31 -6.91
C ILE A 250 9.44 11.28 -8.01
N THR A 251 8.95 10.11 -8.39
CA THR A 251 7.91 10.00 -9.42
C THR A 251 6.55 10.56 -8.97
N ARG A 252 6.29 10.58 -7.65
CA ARG A 252 5.10 11.26 -7.09
C ARG A 252 5.19 12.78 -7.27
N THR A 253 6.38 13.35 -7.06
CA THR A 253 6.62 14.78 -7.29
C THR A 253 6.43 15.13 -8.77
N VAL A 254 6.97 14.34 -9.69
CA VAL A 254 6.81 14.54 -11.15
C VAL A 254 5.33 14.49 -11.58
N ALA A 255 4.53 13.62 -10.96
CA ALA A 255 3.08 13.59 -11.22
C ALA A 255 2.38 14.88 -10.75
N GLU A 256 2.71 15.37 -9.55
CA GLU A 256 2.15 16.61 -9.02
C GLU A 256 2.60 17.84 -9.83
N ASP A 257 3.87 17.89 -10.25
CA ASP A 257 4.39 18.94 -11.13
C ASP A 257 3.64 18.93 -12.48
N THR A 258 3.28 17.75 -12.98
CA THR A 258 2.46 17.62 -14.19
C THR A 258 1.06 18.20 -13.98
N PHE A 259 0.40 17.93 -12.84
CA PHE A 259 -0.88 18.56 -12.53
C PHE A 259 -0.74 20.08 -12.35
N SER A 260 0.34 20.54 -11.72
CA SER A 260 0.62 21.96 -11.54
C SER A 260 0.79 22.67 -12.88
N LEU A 261 1.56 22.09 -13.80
CA LEU A 261 1.68 22.56 -15.17
C LEU A 261 0.32 22.68 -15.89
N LEU A 262 -0.52 21.65 -15.75
CA LEU A 262 -1.86 21.68 -16.37
C LEU A 262 -2.77 22.74 -15.72
N ARG A 263 -2.65 22.99 -14.42
CA ARG A 263 -3.35 24.09 -13.72
C ARG A 263 -2.91 25.46 -14.22
N GLU A 264 -1.63 25.66 -14.45
CA GLU A 264 -1.09 26.89 -15.08
C GLU A 264 -1.66 27.12 -16.49
N LYS A 265 -2.03 26.04 -17.18
CA LYS A 265 -2.71 26.09 -18.51
C LYS A 265 -4.23 26.17 -18.40
N GLY A 266 -4.79 26.41 -17.20
CA GLY A 266 -6.21 26.66 -16.98
C GLY A 266 -7.02 25.47 -16.47
N LEU A 267 -6.40 24.31 -16.23
CA LEU A 267 -7.10 23.15 -15.65
C LEU A 267 -7.52 23.45 -14.20
N ARG A 268 -8.76 23.16 -13.85
CA ARG A 268 -9.26 23.17 -12.47
C ARG A 268 -9.35 21.71 -12.03
N PHE A 269 -8.43 21.28 -11.16
CA PHE A 269 -8.27 19.89 -10.79
C PHE A 269 -7.59 19.76 -9.44
N LYS A 270 -8.21 19.05 -8.51
CA LYS A 270 -7.67 18.82 -7.18
C LYS A 270 -6.84 17.54 -7.16
N SER A 271 -5.58 17.68 -6.77
CA SER A 271 -4.66 16.56 -6.58
C SER A 271 -4.25 16.42 -5.11
N ILE A 272 -4.03 15.19 -4.68
CA ILE A 272 -3.51 14.88 -3.34
C ILE A 272 -2.34 13.91 -3.43
N ILE A 273 -1.30 14.16 -2.64
CA ILE A 273 -0.20 13.21 -2.42
C ILE A 273 -0.41 12.53 -1.07
N LEU A 274 -0.80 11.26 -1.11
CA LEU A 274 -0.95 10.46 0.11
C LEU A 274 0.43 10.09 0.67
N THR A 275 0.64 10.41 1.94
CA THR A 275 1.87 10.14 2.68
C THR A 275 1.62 9.07 3.74
N ALA A 276 2.54 8.13 3.89
CA ALA A 276 2.45 7.09 4.90
C ALA A 276 2.40 7.68 6.33
N LYS A 277 1.69 6.98 7.22
CA LYS A 277 1.40 7.45 8.59
C LYS A 277 2.68 7.82 9.35
N GLU A 278 3.71 6.99 9.26
CA GLU A 278 5.00 7.18 9.96
C GLU A 278 5.75 8.43 9.48
N LYS A 279 5.50 8.86 8.24
CA LYS A 279 6.18 10.02 7.63
C LYS A 279 5.46 11.35 7.88
N ILE A 280 4.15 11.32 8.11
CA ILE A 280 3.33 12.54 8.29
C ILE A 280 2.89 12.76 9.74
N CYS A 281 3.03 11.76 10.61
CA CYS A 281 2.66 11.87 12.02
C CYS A 281 3.53 12.91 12.74
N PHE A 282 2.91 13.79 13.55
CA PHE A 282 3.61 14.79 14.36
C PHE A 282 4.21 14.22 15.65
N GLN A 283 3.90 12.96 15.99
CA GLN A 283 4.38 12.28 17.18
C GLN A 283 5.58 11.40 16.83
N GLU A 284 6.57 11.32 17.72
CA GLU A 284 7.73 10.41 17.57
C GLU A 284 7.29 8.94 17.56
N ARG A 285 6.22 8.61 18.32
CA ARG A 285 5.59 7.30 18.32
C ARG A 285 4.15 7.42 17.85
N THR A 286 3.71 6.52 16.98
CA THR A 286 2.37 6.51 16.40
C THR A 286 1.34 5.87 17.33
N GLU A 287 1.08 6.48 18.49
CA GLU A 287 0.04 6.07 19.42
C GLU A 287 -1.25 6.86 19.18
N CYS A 288 -2.18 6.29 18.42
CA CYS A 288 -3.39 6.99 17.95
C CYS A 288 -4.56 6.84 18.94
N ASN A 289 -4.42 7.43 20.12
CA ASN A 289 -5.47 7.46 21.15
C ASN A 289 -5.55 8.84 21.82
N PRO A 290 -6.69 9.21 22.42
CA PRO A 290 -6.91 10.55 22.96
C PRO A 290 -6.07 10.89 24.19
N GLU A 291 -5.44 9.92 24.83
CA GLU A 291 -4.61 10.11 26.03
C GLU A 291 -3.18 10.50 25.64
N GLN A 292 -2.65 9.90 24.55
CA GLN A 292 -1.27 10.07 24.11
C GLN A 292 -1.13 11.09 22.96
N CYS A 293 -2.13 11.17 22.08
CA CYS A 293 -2.07 12.02 20.90
C CYS A 293 -3.05 13.22 20.97
N PRO A 294 -2.58 14.47 21.05
CA PRO A 294 -3.44 15.66 21.10
C PRO A 294 -4.19 15.90 19.77
N TYR A 295 -3.75 15.32 18.68
CA TYR A 295 -4.39 15.40 17.36
C TYR A 295 -5.44 14.31 17.15
N ALA A 296 -5.38 13.22 17.92
CA ALA A 296 -6.41 12.18 17.97
C ALA A 296 -7.62 12.64 18.80
N LYS A 297 -7.35 13.39 19.89
CA LYS A 297 -8.39 13.90 20.79
C LYS A 297 -9.29 14.91 20.11
N GLY A 298 -10.59 14.63 20.02
CA GLY A 298 -11.61 15.47 19.39
C GLY A 298 -11.36 15.67 17.88
N HIS A 299 -10.71 14.73 17.22
CA HIS A 299 -10.43 14.81 15.80
C HIS A 299 -11.70 14.95 14.96
N PHE A 300 -12.69 14.09 15.21
CA PHE A 300 -13.92 14.06 14.42
C PHE A 300 -14.81 15.29 14.65
N ASP A 301 -14.62 16.01 15.75
CA ASP A 301 -15.37 17.25 16.03
C ASP A 301 -14.88 18.44 15.18
N ARG A 302 -13.62 18.38 14.66
CA ARG A 302 -12.96 19.48 13.96
C ARG A 302 -12.64 19.19 12.49
N ILE A 303 -12.64 17.93 12.11
CA ILE A 303 -12.13 17.52 10.80
C ILE A 303 -12.94 18.08 9.63
N ASN A 304 -14.27 18.18 9.75
CA ASN A 304 -15.12 18.69 8.68
C ASN A 304 -14.82 20.16 8.37
N ASP A 305 -14.55 20.98 9.39
CA ASP A 305 -14.18 22.39 9.19
C ASP A 305 -12.78 22.50 8.55
N ALA A 306 -11.82 21.65 8.96
CA ALA A 306 -10.50 21.61 8.36
C ALA A 306 -10.57 21.22 6.87
N ILE A 307 -11.36 20.19 6.53
CA ILE A 307 -11.57 19.76 5.14
C ILE A 307 -12.16 20.90 4.32
N TYR A 308 -13.23 21.54 4.79
CA TYR A 308 -13.93 22.58 4.03
C TYR A 308 -13.06 23.82 3.79
N ASP A 309 -12.28 24.24 4.80
CA ASP A 309 -11.37 25.39 4.67
C ASP A 309 -10.27 25.11 3.62
N LEU A 310 -9.66 23.94 3.64
CA LEU A 310 -8.61 23.58 2.66
C LEU A 310 -9.19 23.36 1.26
N LEU A 311 -10.33 22.68 1.12
CA LEU A 311 -10.99 22.46 -0.16
C LEU A 311 -11.35 23.75 -0.90
N THR A 312 -11.74 24.79 -0.18
CA THR A 312 -12.18 26.07 -0.78
C THR A 312 -11.00 26.96 -1.17
N ARG A 313 -9.80 26.72 -0.65
CA ARG A 313 -8.63 27.58 -0.87
C ARG A 313 -7.57 26.97 -1.77
N GLU A 314 -7.41 25.66 -1.76
CA GLU A 314 -6.29 24.96 -2.40
C GLU A 314 -6.79 23.98 -3.46
N GLU A 315 -5.96 23.72 -4.46
CA GLU A 315 -6.19 22.69 -5.49
C GLU A 315 -5.13 21.58 -5.45
N SER A 316 -4.01 21.84 -4.78
CA SER A 316 -2.91 20.87 -4.57
C SER A 316 -2.78 20.56 -3.08
N PHE A 317 -3.07 19.33 -2.71
CA PHE A 317 -2.99 18.86 -1.32
C PHE A 317 -1.67 18.12 -1.10
N THR A 318 -0.59 18.90 -1.05
CA THR A 318 0.75 18.39 -0.73
C THR A 318 0.88 18.07 0.75
N ARG A 319 1.92 17.30 1.12
CA ARG A 319 2.24 17.00 2.51
C ARG A 319 2.31 18.27 3.37
N SER A 320 3.03 19.30 2.91
CA SER A 320 3.20 20.56 3.65
C SER A 320 1.88 21.29 3.88
N LYS A 321 0.97 21.29 2.90
CA LYS A 321 -0.37 21.88 3.04
C LYS A 321 -1.24 21.09 4.02
N ILE A 322 -1.21 19.78 3.96
CA ILE A 322 -1.94 18.92 4.91
C ILE A 322 -1.42 19.15 6.34
N GLU A 323 -0.10 19.22 6.54
CA GLU A 323 0.52 19.51 7.84
C GLU A 323 0.12 20.91 8.37
N GLU A 324 0.18 21.94 7.51
CA GLU A 324 -0.22 23.31 7.85
C GLU A 324 -1.65 23.38 8.41
N TYR A 325 -2.61 22.80 7.68
CA TYR A 325 -4.02 22.83 8.10
C TYR A 325 -4.30 21.87 9.26
N ALA A 326 -3.60 20.73 9.32
CA ALA A 326 -3.72 19.80 10.44
C ALA A 326 -3.25 20.45 11.77
N LEU A 327 -2.18 21.23 11.75
CA LEU A 327 -1.73 22.02 12.90
C LEU A 327 -2.76 23.11 13.28
N LYS A 328 -3.27 23.83 12.29
CA LYS A 328 -4.26 24.90 12.48
C LYS A 328 -5.53 24.41 13.20
N TYR A 329 -6.03 23.25 12.79
CA TYR A 329 -7.27 22.68 13.34
C TYR A 329 -7.03 21.63 14.43
N ARG A 330 -5.77 21.28 14.73
CA ARG A 330 -5.38 20.23 15.69
C ARG A 330 -6.04 18.90 15.37
N VAL A 331 -5.95 18.45 14.13
CA VAL A 331 -6.44 17.16 13.63
C VAL A 331 -5.28 16.26 13.22
N CYS A 332 -5.50 14.95 13.18
CA CYS A 332 -4.48 14.00 12.70
C CYS A 332 -4.21 14.25 11.21
N PRO A 333 -2.95 14.54 10.79
CA PRO A 333 -2.64 14.83 9.39
C PRO A 333 -2.84 13.62 8.48
N PHE A 334 -2.63 12.41 8.98
CA PHE A 334 -2.83 11.18 8.21
C PHE A 334 -4.31 10.95 7.88
N GLU A 335 -5.19 10.94 8.88
CA GLU A 335 -6.64 10.78 8.66
C GLU A 335 -7.23 11.95 7.87
N PHE A 336 -6.72 13.17 8.08
CA PHE A 336 -7.09 14.33 7.30
C PHE A 336 -6.78 14.15 5.81
N GLY A 337 -5.58 13.66 5.47
CA GLY A 337 -5.22 13.34 4.09
C GLY A 337 -6.12 12.26 3.48
N LEU A 338 -6.46 11.21 4.24
CA LEU A 338 -7.39 10.19 3.78
C LEU A 338 -8.80 10.73 3.53
N ASP A 339 -9.31 11.62 4.36
CA ASP A 339 -10.62 12.27 4.18
C ASP A 339 -10.62 13.22 2.97
N LEU A 340 -9.55 14.01 2.79
CA LEU A 340 -9.39 14.89 1.63
C LEU A 340 -9.37 14.14 0.31
N SER A 341 -8.85 12.89 0.30
CA SER A 341 -8.82 12.07 -0.90
C SER A 341 -10.21 11.78 -1.49
N LEU A 342 -11.25 11.81 -0.65
CA LEU A 342 -12.64 11.66 -1.12
C LEU A 342 -13.08 12.81 -2.03
N PHE A 343 -12.50 14.00 -1.85
CA PHE A 343 -12.81 15.20 -2.63
C PHE A 343 -11.80 15.50 -3.73
N ALA A 344 -10.62 14.85 -3.73
CA ALA A 344 -9.62 15.02 -4.76
C ALA A 344 -10.06 14.33 -6.07
N ASP A 345 -9.71 14.92 -7.22
CA ASP A 345 -9.93 14.37 -8.56
C ASP A 345 -8.79 13.41 -8.94
N GLY A 346 -7.54 13.72 -8.51
CA GLY A 346 -6.34 12.92 -8.68
C GLY A 346 -5.72 12.52 -7.35
N ILE A 347 -5.43 11.24 -7.18
CA ILE A 347 -4.82 10.67 -5.98
C ILE A 347 -3.47 10.10 -6.37
N ILE A 348 -2.40 10.67 -5.81
CA ILE A 348 -1.02 10.23 -6.03
C ILE A 348 -0.57 9.45 -4.79
N GLY A 349 -0.05 8.24 -4.97
CA GLY A 349 0.34 7.42 -3.84
C GLY A 349 1.21 6.22 -4.16
N ASP A 350 1.41 5.37 -3.16
CA ASP A 350 2.11 4.10 -3.29
C ASP A 350 1.20 3.02 -3.90
N TYR A 351 1.78 1.98 -4.50
CA TYR A 351 1.06 0.79 -4.97
C TYR A 351 0.20 0.16 -3.87
N ASN A 352 0.66 0.21 -2.61
CA ASN A 352 -0.01 -0.37 -1.46
C ASN A 352 -1.45 0.13 -1.33
N TYR A 353 -1.72 1.38 -1.70
CA TYR A 353 -3.07 1.96 -1.61
C TYR A 353 -4.12 1.31 -2.52
N LEU A 354 -3.70 0.51 -3.51
CA LEU A 354 -4.61 -0.29 -4.35
C LEU A 354 -4.40 -1.79 -4.16
N PHE A 355 -3.14 -2.24 -4.05
CA PHE A 355 -2.78 -3.65 -4.22
C PHE A 355 -2.54 -4.40 -2.90
N ASP A 356 -2.16 -3.71 -1.81
CA ASP A 356 -1.88 -4.38 -0.54
C ASP A 356 -3.18 -4.80 0.15
N PRO A 357 -3.35 -6.09 0.55
CA PRO A 357 -4.59 -6.59 1.13
C PRO A 357 -4.97 -5.92 2.46
N HIS A 358 -4.01 -5.32 3.18
CA HIS A 358 -4.24 -4.70 4.49
C HIS A 358 -4.26 -3.15 4.45
N VAL A 359 -3.51 -2.55 3.52
CA VAL A 359 -3.26 -1.10 3.45
C VAL A 359 -4.10 -0.40 2.40
N TYR A 360 -4.74 -1.15 1.48
CA TYR A 360 -5.54 -0.55 0.41
C TYR A 360 -6.59 0.45 0.93
N LEU A 361 -6.93 1.45 0.13
CA LEU A 361 -7.86 2.50 0.50
C LEU A 361 -9.31 1.96 0.64
N LYS A 362 -9.64 1.47 1.83
CA LYS A 362 -10.97 0.90 2.16
C LYS A 362 -12.11 1.89 1.86
N ARG A 363 -11.85 3.21 1.93
CA ARG A 363 -12.81 4.28 1.59
C ARG A 363 -13.28 4.25 0.13
N PHE A 364 -12.47 3.66 -0.78
CA PHE A 364 -12.77 3.53 -2.21
C PHE A 364 -13.07 2.09 -2.63
N PHE A 365 -12.48 1.12 -1.94
CA PHE A 365 -12.45 -0.27 -2.40
C PHE A 365 -13.01 -1.27 -1.38
N GLY A 366 -13.47 -0.79 -0.20
CA GLY A 366 -13.86 -1.64 0.94
C GLY A 366 -15.11 -2.51 0.70
N ASP A 367 -16.06 -2.04 -0.09
CA ASP A 367 -17.34 -2.75 -0.32
C ASP A 367 -17.29 -3.74 -1.49
N GLY A 368 -16.10 -3.99 -2.07
CA GLY A 368 -15.95 -4.78 -3.28
C GLY A 368 -16.64 -4.17 -4.51
N SER A 369 -17.11 -2.92 -4.40
CA SER A 369 -17.76 -2.20 -5.48
C SER A 369 -16.75 -1.71 -6.52
N GLN A 370 -17.13 -1.79 -7.78
CA GLN A 370 -16.36 -1.23 -8.89
C GLN A 370 -16.67 0.26 -9.01
N GLY A 371 -15.65 1.11 -8.87
CA GLY A 371 -15.73 2.55 -9.12
C GLY A 371 -15.40 2.90 -10.56
N ASN A 372 -15.82 4.09 -11.00
CA ASN A 372 -15.44 4.63 -12.30
C ASN A 372 -14.05 5.30 -12.21
N TYR A 373 -13.03 4.53 -11.76
CA TYR A 373 -11.67 4.99 -11.50
C TYR A 373 -10.72 4.60 -12.62
N VAL A 374 -9.75 5.47 -12.92
CA VAL A 374 -8.65 5.16 -13.84
C VAL A 374 -7.36 5.02 -13.04
N PHE A 375 -6.69 3.89 -13.18
CA PHE A 375 -5.41 3.62 -12.54
C PHE A 375 -4.26 3.87 -13.52
N LEU A 376 -3.32 4.72 -13.14
CA LEU A 376 -2.05 4.96 -13.82
C LEU A 376 -0.94 4.40 -12.94
N ILE A 377 -0.29 3.34 -13.41
CA ILE A 377 0.74 2.60 -12.66
C ILE A 377 2.09 2.92 -13.28
N ASP A 378 2.85 3.80 -12.64
CA ASP A 378 4.18 4.21 -13.10
C ASP A 378 5.26 3.27 -12.56
N GLU A 379 6.34 3.09 -13.33
CA GLU A 379 7.42 2.13 -13.06
C GLU A 379 6.88 0.75 -12.70
N ALA A 380 5.86 0.32 -13.44
CA ALA A 380 5.05 -0.86 -13.15
C ALA A 380 5.84 -2.18 -13.17
N HIS A 381 7.08 -2.20 -13.68
CA HIS A 381 8.00 -3.35 -13.53
C HIS A 381 8.27 -3.69 -12.06
N ASN A 382 8.25 -2.69 -11.16
CA ASN A 382 8.44 -2.90 -9.71
C ASN A 382 7.22 -3.56 -9.06
N LEU A 383 6.03 -3.43 -9.66
CA LEU A 383 4.81 -3.99 -9.09
C LEU A 383 4.83 -5.53 -9.03
N LEU A 384 5.61 -6.18 -9.90
CA LEU A 384 5.71 -7.64 -9.92
C LEU A 384 6.33 -8.19 -8.62
N GLU A 385 7.52 -7.69 -8.25
CA GLU A 385 8.19 -8.12 -7.02
C GLU A 385 7.42 -7.64 -5.78
N ARG A 386 6.91 -6.39 -5.79
CA ARG A 386 6.05 -5.87 -4.72
C ARG A 386 4.77 -6.70 -4.55
N GLY A 387 4.16 -7.13 -5.65
CA GLY A 387 3.00 -8.02 -5.60
C GLY A 387 3.33 -9.37 -4.96
N ARG A 388 4.47 -9.99 -5.32
CA ARG A 388 4.94 -11.20 -4.64
C ARG A 388 5.13 -10.99 -3.15
N GLU A 389 5.74 -9.88 -2.74
CA GLU A 389 5.92 -9.55 -1.33
C GLU A 389 4.60 -9.34 -0.58
N MET A 390 3.69 -8.52 -1.15
CA MET A 390 2.38 -8.19 -0.55
C MET A 390 1.51 -9.42 -0.30
N TYR A 391 1.61 -10.41 -1.18
CA TYR A 391 0.82 -11.64 -1.13
C TYR A 391 1.60 -12.85 -0.61
N SER A 392 2.78 -12.64 -0.03
CA SER A 392 3.55 -13.70 0.65
C SER A 392 3.60 -13.45 2.15
N ALA A 393 3.49 -14.52 2.93
CA ALA A 393 3.48 -14.40 4.38
C ALA A 393 4.52 -15.33 5.04
N PRO A 394 5.57 -14.75 5.68
CA PRO A 394 6.50 -15.51 6.49
C PRO A 394 5.97 -15.73 7.92
N LEU A 395 6.29 -16.87 8.51
CA LEU A 395 6.09 -17.16 9.93
C LEU A 395 7.41 -17.67 10.51
N ARG A 396 8.03 -16.87 11.36
CA ARG A 396 9.30 -17.21 12.02
C ARG A 396 9.05 -17.89 13.35
N LYS A 397 9.74 -19.00 13.57
CA LYS A 397 9.67 -19.73 14.83
C LYS A 397 10.20 -18.90 16.01
N GLU A 398 11.17 -18.07 15.77
CA GLU A 398 11.83 -17.21 16.76
C GLU A 398 10.85 -16.14 17.30
N ASP A 399 9.99 -15.56 16.45
CA ASP A 399 8.94 -14.60 16.86
C ASP A 399 7.96 -15.24 17.88
N LEU A 400 7.56 -16.51 17.65
CA LEU A 400 6.72 -17.23 18.61
C LEU A 400 7.43 -17.47 19.95
N LEU A 401 8.73 -17.72 19.92
CA LEU A 401 9.50 -17.96 21.14
C LEU A 401 9.74 -16.68 21.95
N GLU A 402 9.94 -15.57 21.27
CA GLU A 402 10.09 -14.24 21.87
C GLU A 402 8.79 -13.84 22.58
N LEU A 403 7.67 -13.86 21.85
CA LEU A 403 6.36 -13.60 22.45
C LEU A 403 6.05 -14.52 23.63
N LYS A 404 6.42 -15.80 23.54
CA LYS A 404 6.24 -16.75 24.65
C LYS A 404 7.03 -16.35 25.90
N ARG A 405 8.25 -15.81 25.76
CA ARG A 405 9.04 -15.34 26.91
C ARG A 405 8.38 -14.16 27.58
N GLU A 406 7.89 -13.19 26.80
CA GLU A 406 7.21 -12.00 27.31
C GLU A 406 5.90 -12.34 28.03
N ILE A 407 5.07 -13.22 27.44
CA ILE A 407 3.83 -13.68 28.08
C ILE A 407 4.11 -14.44 29.39
N LYS A 408 5.18 -15.23 29.45
CA LYS A 408 5.58 -15.89 30.72
C LYS A 408 6.00 -14.90 31.79
N GLN A 409 6.70 -13.84 31.46
CA GLN A 409 7.07 -12.77 32.40
C GLN A 409 5.81 -12.07 32.93
N THR A 410 4.84 -11.80 32.07
CA THR A 410 3.55 -11.22 32.45
C THR A 410 2.78 -12.15 33.43
N ILE A 411 2.72 -13.45 33.15
CA ILE A 411 2.08 -14.44 34.04
C ILE A 411 2.76 -14.43 35.43
N THR A 412 4.09 -14.37 35.46
CA THR A 412 4.84 -14.35 36.71
C THR A 412 4.55 -13.10 37.53
N SER A 413 4.52 -11.93 36.90
CA SER A 413 4.21 -10.67 37.57
C SER A 413 2.75 -10.61 38.08
N GLU A 414 1.79 -11.11 37.31
CA GLU A 414 0.38 -11.23 37.75
C GLU A 414 0.21 -12.18 38.95
N MET A 415 0.94 -13.30 38.98
CA MET A 415 0.94 -14.21 40.11
C MET A 415 1.56 -13.61 41.37
N GLU A 416 2.66 -12.85 41.24
CA GLU A 416 3.30 -12.12 42.35
C GLU A 416 2.37 -11.04 42.91
N GLU A 417 1.70 -10.26 42.05
CA GLU A 417 0.73 -9.24 42.49
C GLU A 417 -0.49 -9.88 43.19
N ALA A 418 -0.99 -10.99 42.65
CA ALA A 418 -2.11 -11.74 43.26
C ALA A 418 -1.70 -12.30 44.63
N ALA A 419 -0.48 -12.81 44.75
CA ALA A 419 0.05 -13.31 46.03
C ALA A 419 0.25 -12.15 47.05
N GLN A 420 0.69 -10.98 46.60
CA GLN A 420 0.83 -9.79 47.44
C GLN A 420 -0.53 -9.31 47.94
N LYS A 421 -1.53 -9.18 47.03
CA LYS A 421 -2.91 -8.79 47.38
C LYS A 421 -3.56 -9.78 48.35
N LYS A 422 -3.21 -11.07 48.26
CA LYS A 422 -3.67 -12.08 49.20
C LYS A 422 -3.01 -11.95 50.58
N ARG A 423 -1.71 -11.67 50.63
CA ARG A 423 -0.96 -11.36 51.86
C ARG A 423 -1.49 -10.12 52.57
N ASP A 424 -1.80 -9.08 51.81
CA ASP A 424 -2.36 -7.82 52.32
C ASP A 424 -3.79 -8.02 52.84
N LYS A 425 -4.61 -8.87 52.21
CA LYS A 425 -5.95 -9.25 52.72
C LYS A 425 -5.88 -10.14 53.97
N ASP A 426 -4.97 -11.10 54.01
CA ASP A 426 -4.74 -11.94 55.17
C ASP A 426 -4.12 -11.19 56.35
N GLY A 427 -3.29 -10.16 56.07
CA GLY A 427 -2.72 -9.24 57.08
C GLY A 427 -3.79 -8.31 57.72
N ILE A 428 -4.82 -7.93 56.98
CA ILE A 428 -5.96 -7.13 57.50
C ILE A 428 -6.93 -8.03 58.25
N SER A 429 -7.08 -9.32 57.92
CA SER A 429 -7.91 -10.26 58.60
C SER A 429 -7.37 -10.68 59.98
N GLY A 430 -6.06 -10.49 60.25
CA GLY A 430 -5.45 -10.85 61.52
C GLY A 430 -5.70 -9.83 62.68
N GLN A 431 -6.30 -8.70 62.41
CA GLN A 431 -6.59 -7.67 63.41
C GLN A 431 -8.08 -7.49 63.80
N MET A 432 -8.98 -8.34 63.22
CA MET A 432 -10.45 -8.25 63.50
C MET A 432 -11.09 -9.64 63.75
N THR A 433 -10.54 -10.41 64.64
CA THR A 433 -11.20 -11.62 65.16
C THR A 433 -11.15 -11.64 66.65
N LEU A 434 -11.96 -10.78 67.27
CA LEU A 434 -12.58 -11.09 68.60
C LEU A 434 -13.91 -10.35 68.57
N GLU A 435 -14.97 -11.16 68.59
CA GLU A 435 -16.35 -10.90 68.93
C GLU A 435 -17.34 -11.23 67.80
N MET A 436 -18.09 -12.19 68.16
CA MET A 436 -19.50 -12.58 67.92
C MET A 436 -19.74 -13.82 67.07
N THR A 437 -19.83 -14.89 67.80
CA THR A 437 -20.68 -16.11 67.52
C THR A 437 -22.14 -15.72 67.41
N GLY A 438 -22.80 -16.26 66.40
CA GLY A 438 -24.27 -16.46 66.55
C GLY A 438 -25.11 -16.45 65.27
N MET A 439 -25.61 -17.62 64.93
CA MET A 439 -26.95 -17.90 64.31
C MET A 439 -27.09 -17.83 62.74
N SER A 440 -27.22 -19.02 62.30
CA SER A 440 -28.30 -19.69 61.49
C SER A 440 -28.65 -19.24 60.07
N LYS A 441 -28.50 -20.24 59.22
CA LYS A 441 -29.24 -20.60 57.98
C LYS A 441 -30.57 -19.85 57.76
N GLN A 442 -30.68 -19.34 56.52
CA GLN A 442 -31.87 -19.56 55.65
C GLN A 442 -31.60 -18.94 54.24
N LEU A 443 -31.87 -19.71 53.23
CA LEU A 443 -32.11 -19.25 51.84
C LEU A 443 -33.45 -18.48 51.82
N PRO A 444 -33.56 -17.50 50.90
CA PRO A 444 -34.62 -17.63 49.92
C PRO A 444 -34.17 -17.29 48.47
N GLN A 445 -34.83 -17.95 47.58
CA GLN A 445 -35.01 -17.56 46.19
C GLN A 445 -35.79 -16.24 46.15
N GLU A 446 -35.30 -15.28 45.42
CA GLU A 446 -36.14 -14.27 44.81
C GLU A 446 -35.44 -13.68 43.58
N ILE A 447 -36.17 -13.80 42.47
CA ILE A 447 -35.88 -13.14 41.20
C ILE A 447 -36.28 -11.68 41.39
N THR A 448 -35.34 -10.76 41.49
CA THR A 448 -35.63 -9.33 41.40
C THR A 448 -35.32 -8.86 39.97
N LEU A 449 -36.39 -8.46 39.29
CA LEU A 449 -36.35 -7.60 38.11
C LEU A 449 -35.93 -6.23 38.58
N GLU A 450 -34.74 -5.81 38.25
CA GLU A 450 -34.35 -4.38 38.30
C GLU A 450 -34.82 -3.70 37.05
N GLU A 451 -35.81 -2.86 37.18
CA GLU A 451 -36.19 -1.84 36.20
C GLU A 451 -35.08 -0.80 36.13
N THR A 452 -34.43 -0.68 34.94
CA THR A 452 -33.57 0.44 34.63
C THR A 452 -34.23 1.34 33.62
N ASP A 453 -34.17 2.65 33.92
CA ASP A 453 -34.73 3.76 33.19
C ASP A 453 -34.69 3.66 31.65
N GLY A 454 -35.82 3.64 31.00
CA GLY A 454 -36.17 4.43 29.82
C GLY A 454 -35.75 3.89 28.45
N THR A 455 -35.20 2.67 28.31
CA THR A 455 -35.06 2.04 27.00
C THR A 455 -35.49 0.59 27.04
N ASP A 456 -36.53 0.25 26.27
CA ASP A 456 -36.96 -1.14 26.09
C ASP A 456 -35.85 -1.95 25.38
N SER A 457 -35.15 -2.78 26.11
CA SER A 457 -34.13 -3.69 25.56
C SER A 457 -34.43 -5.15 25.91
N LEU A 458 -34.43 -6.01 24.88
CA LEU A 458 -34.65 -7.46 25.01
C LEU A 458 -33.34 -8.20 24.66
N TYR A 459 -32.90 -9.10 25.54
CA TYR A 459 -31.70 -9.92 25.33
C TYR A 459 -32.11 -11.39 25.10
N VAL A 460 -31.66 -12.02 24.01
CA VAL A 460 -31.91 -13.41 23.66
C VAL A 460 -30.56 -14.15 23.52
N ARG A 461 -30.33 -15.18 24.30
CA ARG A 461 -29.16 -16.06 24.23
C ARG A 461 -29.22 -16.96 23.00
N GLY A 462 -28.16 -16.99 22.20
CA GLY A 462 -28.01 -17.91 21.07
C GLY A 462 -27.88 -19.37 21.49
N HIS A 463 -28.52 -20.27 20.76
CA HIS A 463 -28.44 -21.72 21.02
C HIS A 463 -27.24 -22.32 20.31
N LYS A 464 -26.09 -22.45 20.98
CA LYS A 464 -25.07 -23.44 20.60
C LYS A 464 -25.00 -24.55 21.66
N GLY A 465 -25.45 -25.75 21.28
CA GLY A 465 -25.05 -27.05 21.76
C GLY A 465 -25.19 -27.32 23.25
N LYS A 466 -25.96 -28.33 23.59
CA LYS A 466 -26.07 -28.96 24.93
C LYS A 466 -24.69 -29.15 25.57
N LYS A 467 -24.37 -28.37 26.62
CA LYS A 467 -23.34 -28.74 27.59
C LYS A 467 -23.91 -29.82 28.50
N SER A 468 -23.26 -30.98 28.50
CA SER A 468 -23.48 -32.04 29.52
C SER A 468 -23.07 -31.48 30.89
N ASP A 469 -23.96 -31.64 31.89
CA ASP A 469 -23.69 -31.35 33.29
C ASP A 469 -22.61 -32.30 33.84
N GLY A 470 -21.36 -31.81 33.78
CA GLY A 470 -20.25 -32.35 34.56
C GLY A 470 -19.72 -31.20 35.43
N LYS A 471 -19.96 -31.30 36.74
CA LYS A 471 -19.30 -30.45 37.74
C LYS A 471 -17.79 -30.63 37.62
N SER A 472 -17.13 -29.77 36.81
CA SER A 472 -15.71 -29.54 36.85
C SER A 472 -15.52 -28.12 37.38
N THR A 473 -14.87 -28.01 38.49
CA THR A 473 -14.29 -26.75 38.99
C THR A 473 -13.22 -26.29 37.99
N PHE A 474 -13.63 -25.68 36.92
CA PHE A 474 -12.72 -24.95 36.04
C PHE A 474 -12.28 -23.69 36.76
N VAL A 475 -11.05 -23.70 37.26
CA VAL A 475 -10.26 -22.49 37.44
C VAL A 475 -10.25 -21.82 36.07
N ARG A 476 -10.71 -20.56 35.95
CA ARG A 476 -10.60 -19.77 34.74
C ARG A 476 -9.10 -19.60 34.44
N GLU A 477 -8.56 -20.39 33.52
CA GLU A 477 -7.23 -20.16 32.98
C GLU A 477 -7.20 -18.73 32.40
N GLY A 478 -6.22 -17.94 32.79
CA GLY A 478 -6.04 -16.61 32.29
C GLY A 478 -5.71 -16.64 30.79
N TYR A 479 -6.00 -15.54 30.06
CA TYR A 479 -5.66 -15.40 28.63
C TYR A 479 -4.18 -15.64 28.35
N ALA A 480 -3.29 -15.11 29.20
CA ALA A 480 -1.85 -15.31 29.08
C ALA A 480 -1.43 -16.79 29.14
N GLU A 481 -2.05 -17.58 30.01
CA GLU A 481 -1.78 -19.02 30.07
C GLU A 481 -2.26 -19.75 28.81
N ARG A 482 -3.44 -19.41 28.29
CA ARG A 482 -3.98 -19.97 27.03
C ARG A 482 -3.12 -19.63 25.84
N ILE A 483 -2.66 -18.35 25.73
CA ILE A 483 -1.72 -17.90 24.69
C ILE A 483 -0.43 -18.71 24.78
N SER A 484 0.18 -18.84 25.99
CA SER A 484 1.40 -19.61 26.20
C SER A 484 1.28 -21.07 25.76
N GLN A 485 0.15 -21.75 26.08
CA GLN A 485 -0.11 -23.12 25.66
C GLN A 485 -0.27 -23.26 24.14
N LEU A 486 -0.93 -22.32 23.50
CA LEU A 486 -1.11 -22.32 22.04
C LEU A 486 0.22 -22.06 21.33
N LEU A 487 1.04 -21.11 21.82
CA LEU A 487 2.40 -20.86 21.34
C LEU A 487 3.28 -22.14 21.45
N GLU A 488 3.12 -22.92 22.52
CA GLU A 488 3.83 -24.23 22.66
C GLU A 488 3.41 -25.24 21.60
N LYS A 489 2.12 -25.30 21.29
CA LYS A 489 1.60 -26.21 20.25
C LYS A 489 2.12 -25.78 18.85
N CYS A 490 2.06 -24.49 18.53
CA CYS A 490 2.59 -23.96 17.27
C CYS A 490 4.10 -24.22 17.16
N ASN A 491 4.86 -23.92 18.23
CA ASN A 491 6.30 -24.17 18.25
C ASN A 491 6.66 -25.66 18.09
N ALA A 492 5.87 -26.58 18.65
CA ALA A 492 6.12 -28.02 18.49
C ALA A 492 5.98 -28.44 17.01
N GLN A 493 5.00 -27.91 16.28
CA GLN A 493 4.82 -28.17 14.84
C GLN A 493 5.99 -27.60 14.02
N LEU A 494 6.36 -26.32 14.25
CA LEU A 494 7.50 -25.70 13.57
C LEU A 494 8.82 -26.42 13.89
N LEU A 495 8.99 -26.90 15.12
CA LEU A 495 10.18 -27.67 15.50
C LEU A 495 10.24 -29.04 14.79
N SER A 496 9.10 -29.69 14.55
CA SER A 496 9.04 -30.89 13.73
C SER A 496 9.48 -30.60 12.30
N MET A 497 8.93 -29.55 11.69
CA MET A 497 9.33 -29.12 10.33
C MET A 497 10.80 -28.74 10.25
N LYS A 498 11.36 -28.07 11.28
CA LYS A 498 12.79 -27.71 11.36
C LYS A 498 13.71 -28.94 11.33
N ARG A 499 13.32 -30.04 11.98
CA ARG A 499 14.12 -31.27 12.02
C ARG A 499 14.24 -31.93 10.64
N ASP A 500 13.23 -31.74 9.79
CA ASP A 500 13.15 -32.31 8.44
C ASP A 500 13.69 -31.38 7.35
N CYS A 501 14.18 -30.18 7.73
CA CYS A 501 14.65 -29.15 6.82
C CYS A 501 16.19 -29.09 6.80
N ASP A 502 16.78 -29.38 5.62
CA ASP A 502 18.20 -29.21 5.34
C ASP A 502 18.38 -28.09 4.31
N GLY A 503 18.66 -26.88 4.81
CA GLY A 503 18.67 -25.64 4.01
C GLY A 503 17.26 -25.12 3.72
N TYR A 504 16.55 -25.67 2.74
CA TYR A 504 15.12 -25.38 2.49
C TYR A 504 14.37 -26.63 2.03
N ARG A 505 13.05 -26.65 2.23
CA ARG A 505 12.18 -27.76 1.81
C ARG A 505 10.78 -27.24 1.43
N LEU A 506 10.25 -27.77 0.32
CA LEU A 506 8.86 -27.58 -0.06
C LEU A 506 7.92 -28.39 0.88
N VAL A 507 6.78 -27.82 1.21
CA VAL A 507 5.78 -28.40 2.13
C VAL A 507 4.41 -28.36 1.46
N ASP A 508 3.75 -29.53 1.37
CA ASP A 508 2.44 -29.62 0.72
C ASP A 508 1.30 -29.19 1.64
N ASP A 509 1.37 -29.60 2.91
CA ASP A 509 0.31 -29.39 3.91
C ASP A 509 0.84 -28.81 5.22
N ILE A 510 0.12 -27.81 5.75
CA ILE A 510 0.39 -27.15 7.03
C ILE A 510 -0.84 -27.06 7.94
N ASP A 511 -1.92 -27.75 7.64
CA ASP A 511 -3.21 -27.66 8.34
C ASP A 511 -3.08 -27.92 9.85
N MET A 512 -2.18 -28.83 10.23
CA MET A 512 -1.91 -29.16 11.64
C MET A 512 -1.30 -27.95 12.40
N LEU A 513 -0.64 -27.04 11.72
CA LEU A 513 -0.11 -25.81 12.28
C LEU A 513 -1.16 -24.69 12.24
N VAL A 514 -1.93 -24.60 11.17
CA VAL A 514 -2.92 -23.52 10.99
C VAL A 514 -4.02 -23.57 12.04
N GLN A 515 -4.51 -24.75 12.41
CA GLN A 515 -5.53 -24.87 13.46
C GLN A 515 -5.14 -24.23 14.81
N PRO A 516 -3.98 -24.51 15.42
CA PRO A 516 -3.57 -23.80 16.63
C PRO A 516 -3.24 -22.31 16.40
N LEU A 517 -2.77 -21.91 15.21
CA LEU A 517 -2.53 -20.51 14.87
C LEU A 517 -3.84 -19.71 14.83
N THR A 518 -4.90 -20.23 14.20
CA THR A 518 -6.23 -19.60 14.17
C THR A 518 -6.80 -19.42 15.59
N ARG A 519 -6.62 -20.45 16.46
CA ARG A 519 -7.04 -20.33 17.86
C ARG A 519 -6.20 -19.30 18.63
N LEU A 520 -4.90 -19.25 18.35
CA LEU A 520 -4.00 -18.27 18.95
C LEU A 520 -4.39 -16.85 18.57
N HIS A 521 -4.69 -16.63 17.30
CA HIS A 521 -5.16 -15.35 16.78
C HIS A 521 -6.43 -14.88 17.50
N ALA A 522 -7.44 -15.75 17.64
CA ALA A 522 -8.67 -15.42 18.34
C ALA A 522 -8.43 -15.09 19.84
N VAL A 523 -7.60 -15.89 20.53
CA VAL A 523 -7.31 -15.64 21.97
C VAL A 523 -6.50 -14.36 22.17
N ILE A 524 -5.57 -14.01 21.25
CA ILE A 524 -4.85 -12.73 21.31
C ILE A 524 -5.81 -11.57 21.09
N SER A 525 -6.73 -11.68 20.12
CA SER A 525 -7.76 -10.66 19.88
C SER A 525 -8.57 -10.37 21.13
N ASP A 526 -9.11 -11.42 21.77
CA ASP A 526 -9.86 -11.31 23.03
C ASP A 526 -9.03 -10.67 24.15
N TYR A 527 -7.76 -11.04 24.25
CA TYR A 527 -6.85 -10.50 25.27
C TYR A 527 -6.59 -9.00 25.07
N LEU A 528 -6.39 -8.56 23.83
CA LEU A 528 -6.19 -7.16 23.48
C LEU A 528 -7.43 -6.29 23.73
N GLU A 529 -8.64 -6.85 23.59
CA GLU A 529 -9.91 -6.15 23.83
C GLU A 529 -10.27 -6.01 25.32
N GLU A 530 -9.98 -7.00 26.15
CA GLU A 530 -10.45 -7.04 27.55
C GLU A 530 -9.52 -6.35 28.55
N GLN A 531 -8.25 -6.05 28.20
CA GLN A 531 -7.28 -5.64 29.21
C GLN A 531 -6.82 -4.17 29.11
N GLU A 532 -7.32 -3.35 30.03
CA GLU A 532 -6.77 -2.02 30.34
C GLU A 532 -5.38 -2.05 31.05
N LYS A 533 -4.82 -3.23 31.37
CA LYS A 533 -3.67 -3.41 32.29
C LYS A 533 -2.43 -4.07 31.69
N ILE A 534 -2.35 -4.25 30.39
CA ILE A 534 -1.14 -4.78 29.76
C ILE A 534 -0.10 -3.65 29.72
N SER A 535 1.18 -3.95 30.05
CA SER A 535 2.27 -2.97 29.87
C SER A 535 2.36 -2.58 28.40
N LEU A 536 2.69 -1.31 28.13
CA LEU A 536 2.76 -0.77 26.76
C LEU A 536 3.66 -1.62 25.85
N GLU A 537 4.83 -2.01 26.33
CA GLU A 537 5.82 -2.78 25.58
C GLU A 537 5.29 -4.17 25.16
N VAL A 538 4.68 -4.91 26.10
CA VAL A 538 4.09 -6.24 25.83
C VAL A 538 2.91 -6.09 24.85
N ARG A 539 2.14 -5.01 24.94
CA ARG A 539 1.04 -4.75 24.04
C ARG A 539 1.50 -4.46 22.61
N GLU A 540 2.56 -3.67 22.45
CA GLU A 540 3.13 -3.36 21.14
C GLU A 540 3.65 -4.62 20.44
N ASN A 541 4.41 -5.46 21.13
CA ASN A 541 4.94 -6.70 20.59
C ASN A 541 3.82 -7.72 20.28
N LEU A 542 2.80 -7.76 21.13
CA LEU A 542 1.63 -8.63 20.92
C LEU A 542 0.81 -8.17 19.71
N LEU A 543 0.65 -6.86 19.50
CA LEU A 543 -0.02 -6.30 18.33
C LEU A 543 0.77 -6.54 17.04
N ASP A 544 2.09 -6.36 17.04
CA ASP A 544 2.94 -6.66 15.90
C ASP A 544 2.83 -8.14 15.50
N PHE A 545 2.92 -9.03 16.48
CA PHE A 545 2.74 -10.46 16.23
C PHE A 545 1.31 -10.79 15.76
N TYR A 546 0.29 -10.15 16.32
CA TYR A 546 -1.10 -10.30 15.90
C TYR A 546 -1.31 -9.94 14.44
N PHE A 547 -0.75 -8.81 13.98
CA PHE A 547 -0.85 -8.41 12.57
C PHE A 547 -0.07 -9.34 11.63
N LYS A 548 1.11 -9.80 12.02
CA LYS A 548 1.87 -10.82 11.27
C LYS A 548 1.08 -12.12 11.14
N LEU A 549 0.46 -12.55 12.24
CA LEU A 549 -0.37 -13.77 12.26
C LEU A 549 -1.66 -13.60 11.44
N SER A 550 -2.32 -12.45 11.53
CA SER A 550 -3.48 -12.12 10.69
C SER A 550 -3.13 -12.19 9.21
N HIS A 551 -2.01 -11.57 8.81
CA HIS A 551 -1.53 -11.62 7.44
C HIS A 551 -1.24 -13.06 6.99
N PHE A 552 -0.58 -13.86 7.82
CA PHE A 552 -0.29 -15.27 7.50
C PHE A 552 -1.58 -16.08 7.28
N LEU A 553 -2.58 -15.91 8.14
CA LEU A 553 -3.86 -16.59 8.01
C LEU A 553 -4.68 -16.12 6.81
N ASP A 554 -4.69 -14.82 6.52
CA ASP A 554 -5.36 -14.26 5.34
C ASP A 554 -4.74 -14.79 4.03
N ILE A 555 -3.40 -14.84 3.94
CA ILE A 555 -2.72 -15.42 2.78
C ILE A 555 -2.97 -16.93 2.69
N TYR A 556 -3.05 -17.63 3.82
CA TYR A 556 -3.39 -19.05 3.81
C TYR A 556 -4.78 -19.32 3.25
N GLU A 557 -5.77 -18.50 3.57
CA GLU A 557 -7.13 -18.61 3.03
C GLU A 557 -7.23 -18.25 1.54
N ARG A 558 -6.37 -17.34 1.05
CA ARG A 558 -6.34 -16.88 -0.35
C ARG A 558 -5.51 -17.76 -1.28
N GLN A 559 -4.68 -18.67 -0.76
CA GLN A 559 -3.76 -19.45 -1.56
C GLN A 559 -4.47 -20.31 -2.63
N ASP A 560 -3.89 -20.36 -3.80
CA ASP A 560 -4.28 -21.15 -4.96
C ASP A 560 -3.04 -21.84 -5.57
N GLU A 561 -3.12 -22.33 -6.80
CA GLU A 561 -2.01 -22.93 -7.53
C GLU A 561 -0.82 -21.99 -7.79
N ASN A 562 -0.99 -20.68 -7.57
CA ASN A 562 0.07 -19.67 -7.72
C ASN A 562 0.96 -19.53 -6.47
N TYR A 563 0.71 -20.35 -5.44
CA TYR A 563 1.44 -20.30 -4.17
C TYR A 563 2.26 -21.56 -3.95
N VAL A 564 3.43 -21.39 -3.34
CA VAL A 564 4.30 -22.46 -2.88
C VAL A 564 4.57 -22.29 -1.38
N LYS A 565 4.36 -23.34 -0.61
CA LYS A 565 4.71 -23.39 0.82
C LYS A 565 6.10 -23.98 0.96
N TYR A 566 6.99 -23.31 1.67
CA TYR A 566 8.31 -23.83 1.94
C TYR A 566 8.82 -23.45 3.33
N THR A 567 9.74 -24.26 3.84
CA THR A 567 10.49 -23.96 5.06
C THR A 567 11.95 -23.71 4.72
N ARG A 568 12.63 -22.85 5.48
CA ARG A 568 14.07 -22.62 5.34
C ARG A 568 14.77 -22.37 6.68
N LEU A 569 16.05 -22.70 6.70
CA LEU A 569 17.00 -22.24 7.70
C LEU A 569 17.64 -20.96 7.18
N CYS A 570 17.47 -19.85 7.91
CA CYS A 570 18.08 -18.57 7.55
C CYS A 570 19.56 -18.55 7.98
N GLU A 571 20.35 -17.63 7.42
CA GLU A 571 21.79 -17.47 7.71
C GLU A 571 22.05 -17.15 9.20
N ASP A 572 21.11 -16.45 9.85
CA ASP A 572 21.14 -16.14 11.30
C ASP A 572 20.77 -17.34 12.20
N GLY A 573 20.49 -18.51 11.61
CA GLY A 573 20.05 -19.73 12.29
C GLY A 573 18.58 -19.77 12.66
N SER A 574 17.80 -18.73 12.33
CA SER A 574 16.35 -18.73 12.49
C SER A 574 15.67 -19.70 11.52
N PHE A 575 14.46 -20.15 11.88
CA PHE A 575 13.65 -21.06 11.08
C PHE A 575 12.37 -20.38 10.62
N GLU A 576 12.15 -20.38 9.31
CA GLU A 576 11.01 -19.72 8.68
C GLU A 576 10.16 -20.72 7.89
N LEU A 577 8.85 -20.64 8.05
CA LEU A 577 7.84 -21.19 7.14
C LEU A 577 7.28 -20.00 6.35
N LYS A 578 7.24 -20.08 5.00
CA LYS A 578 6.68 -19.01 4.17
C LYS A 578 5.63 -19.55 3.21
N LEU A 579 4.52 -18.83 3.14
CA LEU A 579 3.54 -18.93 2.07
C LEU A 579 4.01 -17.98 0.99
N PHE A 580 4.56 -18.49 -0.09
CA PHE A 580 5.20 -17.70 -1.14
C PHE A 580 4.30 -17.58 -2.36
N CYS A 581 3.87 -16.38 -2.66
CA CYS A 581 3.15 -16.05 -3.89
C CYS A 581 4.15 -16.01 -5.06
N VAL A 582 4.21 -17.07 -5.83
CA VAL A 582 5.10 -17.19 -6.99
C VAL A 582 4.59 -16.33 -8.14
N ASN A 583 3.28 -16.35 -8.38
CA ASN A 583 2.64 -15.61 -9.45
C ASN A 583 1.50 -14.73 -8.89
N PRO A 584 1.70 -13.41 -8.77
CA PRO A 584 0.70 -12.49 -8.18
C PRO A 584 -0.40 -12.09 -9.18
N ARG A 585 -0.44 -12.67 -10.38
CA ARG A 585 -1.31 -12.31 -11.49
C ARG A 585 -2.78 -12.12 -11.09
N GLU A 586 -3.40 -13.13 -10.44
CA GLU A 586 -4.83 -13.09 -10.14
C GLU A 586 -5.13 -12.07 -9.03
N ASN A 587 -4.27 -11.96 -8.01
CA ASN A 587 -4.39 -10.94 -6.96
C ASN A 587 -4.34 -9.51 -7.51
N LEU A 588 -3.36 -9.23 -8.38
CA LEU A 588 -3.21 -7.92 -9.00
C LEU A 588 -4.38 -7.61 -9.96
N LYS A 589 -4.84 -8.61 -10.71
CA LYS A 589 -5.99 -8.50 -11.61
C LYS A 589 -7.27 -8.16 -10.85
N GLU A 590 -7.54 -8.84 -9.73
CA GLU A 590 -8.69 -8.56 -8.88
C GLU A 590 -8.69 -7.10 -8.39
N CYS A 591 -7.53 -6.60 -7.93
CA CYS A 591 -7.42 -5.20 -7.53
C CYS A 591 -7.68 -4.23 -8.68
N MET A 592 -7.19 -4.50 -9.88
CA MET A 592 -7.42 -3.64 -11.04
C MET A 592 -8.88 -3.65 -11.52
N LEU A 593 -9.64 -4.73 -11.26
CA LEU A 593 -11.08 -4.80 -11.56
C LEU A 593 -11.93 -3.85 -10.70
N ARG A 594 -11.37 -3.29 -9.62
CA ARG A 594 -12.03 -2.24 -8.80
C ARG A 594 -12.16 -0.91 -9.54
N GLY A 595 -11.45 -0.72 -10.65
CA GLY A 595 -11.53 0.45 -11.51
C GLY A 595 -12.09 0.17 -12.89
N ARG A 596 -12.25 1.24 -13.67
CA ARG A 596 -12.71 1.20 -15.07
C ARG A 596 -11.62 0.72 -16.03
N SER A 597 -10.39 1.21 -15.83
CA SER A 597 -9.27 1.00 -16.76
C SER A 597 -7.94 1.17 -16.02
N THR A 598 -6.92 0.43 -16.47
CA THR A 598 -5.58 0.50 -15.89
C THR A 598 -4.54 0.69 -16.99
N ILE A 599 -3.67 1.68 -16.82
CA ILE A 599 -2.55 1.97 -17.70
C ILE A 599 -1.28 1.67 -16.92
N LEU A 600 -0.55 0.62 -17.32
CA LEU A 600 0.72 0.23 -16.72
C LEU A 600 1.85 0.64 -17.67
N PHE A 601 2.82 1.38 -17.17
CA PHE A 601 3.91 1.88 -18.01
C PHE A 601 5.25 1.84 -17.29
N SER A 602 6.29 1.56 -18.10
CA SER A 602 7.67 1.51 -17.64
C SER A 602 8.63 1.68 -18.81
N ALA A 603 9.85 2.15 -18.53
CA ALA A 603 10.93 2.18 -19.51
C ALA A 603 11.57 0.79 -19.76
N THR A 604 11.32 -0.18 -18.89
CA THR A 604 11.99 -1.47 -18.89
C THR A 604 11.01 -2.65 -18.94
N PHE A 605 9.86 -2.48 -19.59
CA PHE A 605 8.91 -3.58 -19.83
C PHE A 605 9.40 -4.51 -20.96
N LEU A 606 10.55 -5.12 -20.78
CA LEU A 606 11.14 -6.04 -21.75
C LEU A 606 11.44 -7.41 -21.16
N PRO A 607 10.88 -8.49 -21.72
CA PRO A 607 9.84 -8.49 -22.78
C PRO A 607 8.45 -8.12 -22.22
N ILE A 608 7.67 -7.34 -22.96
CA ILE A 608 6.38 -6.85 -22.50
C ILE A 608 5.41 -7.99 -22.16
N GLN A 609 5.46 -9.11 -22.86
CA GLN A 609 4.61 -10.28 -22.63
C GLN A 609 4.83 -10.89 -21.23
N TYR A 610 6.08 -10.93 -20.76
CA TYR A 610 6.43 -11.39 -19.43
C TYR A 610 5.70 -10.56 -18.36
N TYR A 611 5.79 -9.23 -18.47
CA TYR A 611 5.12 -8.33 -17.52
C TYR A 611 3.59 -8.36 -17.67
N LYS A 612 3.08 -8.38 -18.91
CA LYS A 612 1.64 -8.46 -19.15
C LYS A 612 1.05 -9.72 -18.52
N ASN A 613 1.69 -10.86 -18.69
CA ASN A 613 1.22 -12.12 -18.13
C ASN A 613 1.21 -12.10 -16.60
N LEU A 614 2.28 -11.64 -15.97
CA LEU A 614 2.42 -11.67 -14.51
C LEU A 614 1.72 -10.51 -13.78
N LEU A 615 1.43 -9.40 -14.47
CA LEU A 615 0.70 -8.26 -13.92
C LEU A 615 -0.81 -8.30 -14.22
N GLY A 616 -1.37 -9.48 -14.50
CA GLY A 616 -2.82 -9.66 -14.65
C GLY A 616 -3.40 -9.14 -15.97
N GLY A 617 -2.57 -9.04 -17.02
CA GLY A 617 -3.04 -8.72 -18.37
C GLY A 617 -3.76 -9.90 -19.03
N GLU A 618 -4.74 -9.59 -19.86
CA GLU A 618 -5.51 -10.53 -20.66
C GLU A 618 -5.14 -10.42 -22.15
N LYS A 619 -5.54 -11.41 -22.93
CA LYS A 619 -5.22 -11.47 -24.37
C LYS A 619 -5.77 -10.24 -25.13
N GLU A 620 -6.91 -9.74 -24.70
CA GLU A 620 -7.59 -8.61 -25.31
C GLU A 620 -7.07 -7.24 -24.85
N ASP A 621 -6.21 -7.21 -23.84
CA ASP A 621 -5.59 -5.97 -23.36
C ASP A 621 -4.49 -5.50 -24.31
N TYR A 622 -4.30 -4.18 -24.36
CA TYR A 622 -3.44 -3.54 -25.35
C TYR A 622 -1.98 -3.49 -24.92
N GLU A 623 -1.10 -3.47 -25.90
CA GLU A 623 0.35 -3.31 -25.72
C GLU A 623 0.85 -2.25 -26.68
N VAL A 624 1.69 -1.36 -26.17
CA VAL A 624 2.28 -0.26 -26.94
C VAL A 624 3.76 -0.15 -26.64
N TYR A 625 4.54 -0.08 -27.69
CA TYR A 625 5.94 0.30 -27.65
C TYR A 625 6.08 1.73 -28.17
N ALA A 626 6.40 2.65 -27.25
CA ALA A 626 6.62 4.04 -27.61
C ALA A 626 8.00 4.20 -28.28
N HIS A 627 8.05 4.98 -29.35
CA HIS A 627 9.32 5.30 -29.99
C HIS A 627 10.18 6.21 -29.10
N SER A 628 11.50 5.96 -29.10
CA SER A 628 12.45 6.90 -28.49
C SER A 628 12.44 8.20 -29.27
N VAL A 629 12.42 9.31 -28.56
CA VAL A 629 12.49 10.68 -29.15
C VAL A 629 13.94 11.16 -29.31
N PHE A 630 14.88 10.35 -28.86
CA PHE A 630 16.30 10.71 -28.89
C PHE A 630 16.97 10.20 -30.13
N ASP A 631 17.89 11.01 -30.68
CA ASP A 631 18.71 10.67 -31.82
C ASP A 631 19.61 9.46 -31.49
N PRO A 632 19.48 8.34 -32.20
CA PRO A 632 20.32 7.15 -31.99
C PRO A 632 21.83 7.42 -32.16
N GLU A 633 22.20 8.42 -32.94
CA GLU A 633 23.61 8.76 -33.19
C GLU A 633 24.27 9.42 -31.96
N LYS A 634 23.47 10.00 -31.04
CA LYS A 634 23.97 10.62 -29.81
C LYS A 634 24.44 9.63 -28.75
N ARG A 635 24.27 8.33 -29.00
CA ARG A 635 24.80 7.30 -28.13
C ARG A 635 25.51 6.22 -28.89
N THR A 636 26.57 5.65 -28.30
CA THR A 636 27.19 4.42 -28.78
C THR A 636 27.05 3.33 -27.75
N ILE A 637 26.79 2.09 -28.22
CA ILE A 637 26.63 0.92 -27.34
C ILE A 637 27.70 -0.10 -27.72
N LEU A 638 28.60 -0.37 -26.78
CA LEU A 638 29.74 -1.26 -26.95
C LEU A 638 29.57 -2.52 -26.11
N ILE A 639 29.81 -3.69 -26.68
CA ILE A 639 29.73 -4.99 -25.97
C ILE A 639 31.07 -5.69 -26.00
N ALA A 640 31.63 -5.92 -24.80
CA ALA A 640 32.82 -6.72 -24.65
C ALA A 640 32.57 -8.22 -24.90
N GLY A 641 33.45 -8.86 -25.67
CA GLY A 641 33.34 -10.30 -25.97
C GLY A 641 34.38 -11.18 -25.28
N ASP A 642 35.34 -10.57 -24.63
CA ASP A 642 36.53 -11.17 -24.05
C ASP A 642 36.59 -11.14 -22.51
N VAL A 643 35.61 -10.52 -21.86
CA VAL A 643 35.46 -10.49 -20.40
C VAL A 643 34.06 -11.00 -19.95
N THR A 644 33.98 -11.48 -18.71
CA THR A 644 32.72 -11.99 -18.16
C THR A 644 32.68 -11.87 -16.62
N SER A 645 31.49 -11.73 -16.06
CA SER A 645 31.24 -11.75 -14.59
C SER A 645 30.92 -13.16 -14.04
N LYS A 646 30.96 -14.21 -14.88
CA LYS A 646 30.66 -15.59 -14.49
C LYS A 646 31.54 -16.03 -13.32
N PHE A 647 30.91 -16.60 -12.28
CA PHE A 647 31.64 -17.08 -11.10
C PHE A 647 32.79 -18.05 -11.43
N SER A 648 32.55 -18.96 -12.35
CA SER A 648 33.53 -19.97 -12.77
C SER A 648 34.78 -19.42 -13.50
N ARG A 649 34.73 -18.17 -13.96
CA ARG A 649 35.82 -17.47 -14.64
C ARG A 649 36.47 -16.35 -13.83
N ARG A 650 36.03 -16.10 -12.62
CA ARG A 650 36.60 -15.07 -11.73
C ARG A 650 38.05 -15.41 -11.40
N SER A 651 38.97 -14.55 -11.83
CA SER A 651 40.40 -14.62 -11.60
C SER A 651 41.03 -13.23 -11.57
N GLN A 652 42.23 -13.11 -11.05
CA GLN A 652 42.97 -11.84 -11.05
C GLN A 652 43.13 -11.25 -12.44
N GLU A 653 43.34 -12.12 -13.46
CA GLU A 653 43.43 -11.73 -14.85
C GLU A 653 42.09 -11.17 -15.36
N GLU A 654 40.97 -11.80 -15.03
CA GLU A 654 39.65 -11.33 -15.43
C GLU A 654 39.33 -9.94 -14.79
N TYR A 655 39.65 -9.80 -13.50
CA TYR A 655 39.46 -8.51 -12.79
C TYR A 655 40.35 -7.41 -13.37
N TYR A 656 41.62 -7.73 -13.69
CA TYR A 656 42.55 -6.81 -14.34
C TYR A 656 42.03 -6.39 -15.73
N ASN A 657 41.52 -7.32 -16.55
CA ASN A 657 40.99 -7.00 -17.87
C ASN A 657 39.74 -6.10 -17.76
N ILE A 658 38.86 -6.32 -16.78
CA ILE A 658 37.72 -5.44 -16.56
C ILE A 658 38.18 -4.05 -16.11
N ALA A 659 39.14 -3.95 -15.18
CA ALA A 659 39.71 -2.65 -14.75
C ALA A 659 40.38 -1.93 -15.93
N ARG A 660 41.10 -2.66 -16.79
CA ARG A 660 41.67 -2.12 -18.02
C ARG A 660 40.62 -1.60 -19.00
N TYR A 661 39.48 -2.31 -19.16
CA TYR A 661 38.35 -1.80 -19.95
C TYR A 661 37.83 -0.45 -19.44
N ILE A 662 37.68 -0.33 -18.13
CA ILE A 662 37.22 0.91 -17.50
C ILE A 662 38.18 2.04 -17.85
N HIS A 663 39.48 1.82 -17.64
CA HIS A 663 40.51 2.82 -17.99
C HIS A 663 40.50 3.17 -19.47
N GLU A 664 40.47 2.15 -20.38
CA GLU A 664 40.49 2.38 -21.86
C GLU A 664 39.22 3.13 -22.32
N VAL A 665 38.14 3.10 -21.59
CA VAL A 665 36.92 3.88 -21.89
C VAL A 665 37.04 5.32 -21.38
N VAL A 666 37.43 5.47 -20.11
CA VAL A 666 37.40 6.73 -19.36
C VAL A 666 38.49 7.71 -19.87
N LYS A 667 39.70 7.25 -20.17
CA LYS A 667 40.82 8.07 -20.58
C LYS A 667 40.61 8.87 -21.87
N ASN A 668 39.55 8.55 -22.68
CA ASN A 668 39.31 9.21 -23.97
C ASN A 668 38.57 10.55 -23.86
N ARG A 669 37.94 10.81 -22.69
CA ARG A 669 37.24 12.09 -22.47
C ARG A 669 37.06 12.33 -20.99
N HIS A 670 37.42 13.54 -20.53
CA HIS A 670 37.07 14.00 -19.19
C HIS A 670 35.55 14.16 -19.04
N GLY A 671 35.02 13.82 -17.86
CA GLY A 671 33.62 13.91 -17.51
C GLY A 671 33.19 12.86 -16.49
N ASN A 672 31.88 12.71 -16.31
CA ASN A 672 31.35 11.87 -15.26
C ASN A 672 30.94 10.48 -15.81
N TYR A 673 31.42 9.44 -15.15
CA TYR A 673 31.14 8.04 -15.48
C TYR A 673 30.57 7.28 -14.30
N MET A 674 29.58 6.42 -14.54
CA MET A 674 29.11 5.45 -13.54
C MET A 674 29.37 4.02 -14.00
N ILE A 675 29.89 3.20 -13.09
CA ILE A 675 30.21 1.80 -13.34
C ILE A 675 29.38 0.95 -12.40
N PHE A 676 28.60 0.03 -12.96
CA PHE A 676 27.68 -0.80 -12.20
C PHE A 676 28.15 -2.25 -12.16
N PHE A 677 28.28 -2.81 -10.97
CA PHE A 677 28.79 -4.14 -10.69
C PHE A 677 27.72 -5.08 -10.13
N PRO A 678 27.87 -6.42 -10.27
CA PRO A 678 26.88 -7.39 -9.79
C PRO A 678 26.83 -7.52 -8.27
N SER A 679 27.89 -7.13 -7.52
CA SER A 679 27.95 -7.19 -6.07
C SER A 679 29.06 -6.28 -5.52
N TYR A 680 28.99 -5.91 -4.25
CA TYR A 680 30.01 -5.12 -3.54
C TYR A 680 31.38 -5.81 -3.53
N SER A 681 31.43 -7.10 -3.22
CA SER A 681 32.70 -7.85 -3.24
C SER A 681 33.37 -7.85 -4.62
N PHE A 682 32.60 -8.01 -5.71
CA PHE A 682 33.13 -7.96 -7.07
C PHE A 682 33.62 -6.55 -7.43
N MET A 683 32.87 -5.54 -7.05
CA MET A 683 33.21 -4.13 -7.24
C MET A 683 34.52 -3.77 -6.54
N ASN A 684 34.66 -4.12 -5.26
CA ASN A 684 35.83 -3.78 -4.46
C ASN A 684 37.12 -4.40 -5.02
N HIS A 685 37.10 -5.68 -5.45
CA HIS A 685 38.26 -6.30 -6.09
C HIS A 685 38.70 -5.59 -7.37
N ILE A 686 37.74 -5.10 -8.16
CA ILE A 686 38.10 -4.39 -9.40
C ILE A 686 38.55 -2.97 -9.08
N TYR A 687 37.94 -2.31 -8.10
CA TYR A 687 38.35 -0.98 -7.66
C TYR A 687 39.78 -0.97 -7.11
N GLU A 688 40.15 -1.94 -6.25
CA GLU A 688 41.54 -2.08 -5.75
C GLU A 688 42.57 -2.21 -6.89
N ILE A 689 42.25 -2.98 -7.93
CA ILE A 689 43.10 -3.12 -9.12
C ILE A 689 43.14 -1.84 -9.93
N TYR A 690 41.97 -1.16 -10.10
CA TYR A 690 41.90 0.09 -10.83
C TYR A 690 42.72 1.19 -10.13
N GLU A 691 42.54 1.35 -8.83
CA GLU A 691 43.28 2.32 -8.00
C GLU A 691 44.80 2.06 -8.06
N GLN A 692 45.22 0.81 -8.00
CA GLN A 692 46.63 0.44 -7.98
C GLN A 692 47.34 0.60 -9.33
N TYR A 693 46.66 0.32 -10.45
CA TYR A 693 47.35 0.18 -11.76
C TYR A 693 46.90 1.17 -12.83
N PHE A 694 45.74 1.81 -12.68
CA PHE A 694 45.11 2.59 -13.74
C PHE A 694 44.71 4.01 -13.34
N MET A 695 44.39 4.27 -12.10
CA MET A 695 43.92 5.59 -11.64
C MET A 695 45.01 6.66 -11.85
N THR A 696 44.61 7.81 -12.39
CA THR A 696 45.47 8.97 -12.63
C THR A 696 45.17 10.12 -11.65
N GLU A 697 46.06 11.13 -11.60
CA GLU A 697 45.85 12.31 -10.74
C GLU A 697 44.67 13.19 -11.18
N GLU A 698 44.20 13.03 -12.42
CA GLU A 698 43.06 13.75 -13.00
C GLU A 698 41.71 13.05 -12.74
N GLU A 699 41.73 11.94 -12.03
CA GLU A 699 40.55 11.13 -11.74
C GLU A 699 40.18 11.14 -10.26
N GLU A 700 38.87 11.35 -9.97
CA GLU A 700 38.27 11.18 -8.66
C GLU A 700 37.35 9.95 -8.68
N CYS A 701 37.55 9.01 -7.77
CA CYS A 701 36.73 7.81 -7.64
C CYS A 701 35.83 7.87 -6.41
N LEU A 702 34.53 7.69 -6.60
CA LEU A 702 33.54 7.54 -5.54
C LEU A 702 33.04 6.10 -5.49
N VAL A 703 33.13 5.45 -4.35
CA VAL A 703 32.76 4.04 -4.17
C VAL A 703 31.54 3.91 -3.28
N GLN A 704 30.50 3.27 -3.79
CA GLN A 704 29.28 3.00 -3.03
C GLN A 704 29.55 2.03 -1.88
N GLN A 705 29.21 2.40 -0.65
CA GLN A 705 29.27 1.54 0.53
C GLN A 705 27.99 0.70 0.69
N GLU A 706 28.08 -0.45 1.41
CA GLU A 706 26.93 -1.31 1.68
C GLU A 706 25.85 -0.61 2.50
N SER A 707 26.26 0.21 3.47
CA SER A 707 25.35 1.02 4.28
C SER A 707 25.71 2.50 4.12
N MET A 708 24.90 3.23 3.36
CA MET A 708 25.01 4.67 3.21
C MET A 708 23.79 5.34 3.82
N ASN A 709 24.00 6.32 4.69
CA ASN A 709 22.95 7.18 5.19
C ASN A 709 22.48 8.20 4.11
N GLU A 710 21.44 8.98 4.41
CA GLU A 710 20.88 9.94 3.45
C GLU A 710 21.88 11.05 3.08
N GLU A 711 22.70 11.51 4.03
CA GLU A 711 23.71 12.56 3.82
C GLU A 711 24.85 12.08 2.92
N GLU A 712 25.33 10.86 3.12
CA GLU A 712 26.36 10.24 2.27
C GLU A 712 25.87 10.01 0.84
N ARG A 713 24.61 9.61 0.70
CA ARG A 713 23.96 9.46 -0.60
C ARG A 713 23.81 10.79 -1.31
N GLU A 714 23.32 11.83 -0.62
CA GLU A 714 23.21 13.19 -1.17
C GLU A 714 24.59 13.75 -1.56
N TYR A 715 25.62 13.55 -0.74
CA TYR A 715 26.99 13.94 -1.09
C TYR A 715 27.45 13.30 -2.40
N PHE A 716 27.29 11.96 -2.54
CA PHE A 716 27.65 11.25 -3.76
C PHE A 716 26.93 11.82 -4.99
N LEU A 717 25.63 12.09 -4.89
CA LEU A 717 24.83 12.61 -5.99
C LEU A 717 25.20 14.07 -6.35
N ASN A 718 25.46 14.89 -5.35
CA ASN A 718 25.81 16.30 -5.55
C ASN A 718 27.16 16.46 -6.26
N ARG A 719 28.11 15.52 -6.02
CA ARG A 719 29.36 15.48 -6.81
C ARG A 719 29.10 15.28 -8.31
N PHE A 720 28.13 14.43 -8.68
CA PHE A 720 27.75 14.22 -10.09
C PHE A 720 26.93 15.37 -10.68
N ARG A 721 26.13 16.08 -9.89
CA ARG A 721 25.34 17.22 -10.36
C ARG A 721 26.20 18.47 -10.63
N GLY A 722 27.39 18.55 -10.04
CA GLY A 722 28.21 19.74 -10.10
C GLY A 722 27.57 20.94 -9.38
N ASN A 723 28.16 22.13 -9.55
CA ASN A 723 27.67 23.37 -8.93
C ASN A 723 26.48 23.99 -9.72
N GLU A 724 25.48 23.21 -10.17
CA GLU A 724 24.29 23.75 -10.88
C GLU A 724 23.46 24.74 -10.05
N GLU A 725 23.64 24.81 -8.72
CA GLU A 725 22.96 25.74 -7.80
C GLU A 725 23.83 26.89 -7.29
N CYS A 726 24.96 27.19 -7.90
CA CYS A 726 25.62 28.46 -7.63
C CYS A 726 24.79 29.59 -8.18
N ASP A 727 24.04 30.25 -7.29
CA ASP A 727 23.26 31.46 -7.52
C ASP A 727 24.11 32.45 -8.33
N LEU A 728 23.62 32.91 -9.47
CA LEU A 728 24.27 33.94 -10.31
C LEU A 728 24.76 35.16 -9.53
N GLN A 729 24.27 35.37 -8.30
CA GLN A 729 24.67 36.43 -7.38
C GLN A 729 26.00 36.15 -6.66
N SER A 730 26.44 34.87 -6.52
CA SER A 730 27.72 34.53 -5.92
C SER A 730 28.89 34.60 -6.91
N LEU A 731 28.62 34.61 -8.22
CA LEU A 731 29.63 34.68 -9.29
C LEU A 731 30.13 36.11 -9.56
N ILE A 732 29.51 37.13 -8.98
CA ILE A 732 29.95 38.52 -9.13
C ILE A 732 31.03 38.82 -8.07
N GLY A 733 32.29 38.43 -8.37
CA GLY A 733 33.45 38.78 -7.54
C GLY A 733 34.48 37.67 -7.29
N MET A 734 34.32 36.48 -7.85
CA MET A 734 35.36 35.45 -7.82
C MET A 734 36.20 35.52 -9.11
N GLU A 735 37.53 35.53 -8.97
CA GLU A 735 38.43 35.21 -10.08
C GLU A 735 38.12 33.78 -10.50
N ILE A 736 37.83 33.57 -11.79
CA ILE A 736 37.64 32.25 -12.39
C ILE A 736 39.03 31.60 -12.39
N GLU A 737 39.35 30.82 -11.37
CA GLU A 737 40.39 29.82 -11.50
C GLU A 737 39.88 28.82 -12.55
N GLU A 738 40.65 28.57 -13.60
CA GLU A 738 40.39 27.47 -14.54
C GLU A 738 40.36 26.19 -13.70
N GLU A 739 39.17 25.67 -13.38
CA GLU A 739 39.03 24.35 -12.76
C GLU A 739 39.64 23.36 -13.74
N GLU A 740 40.70 22.67 -13.36
CA GLU A 740 41.24 21.55 -14.12
C GLU A 740 40.10 20.55 -14.38
N GLU A 741 39.87 20.19 -15.66
CA GLU A 741 38.82 19.24 -16.04
C GLU A 741 39.12 17.88 -15.40
N GLN A 742 38.50 17.61 -14.24
CA GLN A 742 38.61 16.32 -13.54
C GLN A 742 37.57 15.32 -14.04
N THR A 743 37.97 14.05 -14.08
CA THR A 743 37.07 12.94 -14.39
C THR A 743 36.52 12.32 -13.11
N LEU A 744 35.17 12.29 -12.98
CA LEU A 744 34.52 11.69 -11.83
C LEU A 744 34.02 10.28 -12.18
N ILE A 745 34.41 9.28 -11.41
CA ILE A 745 34.08 7.87 -11.62
C ILE A 745 33.33 7.32 -10.41
N GLY A 746 32.05 6.96 -10.57
CA GLY A 746 31.26 6.33 -9.53
C GLY A 746 31.25 4.81 -9.67
N PHE A 747 31.78 4.10 -8.68
CA PHE A 747 31.69 2.65 -8.57
C PHE A 747 30.43 2.29 -7.79
N CYS A 748 29.46 1.65 -8.46
CA CYS A 748 28.12 1.38 -7.93
C CYS A 748 27.72 -0.08 -8.10
N VAL A 749 26.67 -0.53 -7.36
CA VAL A 749 26.13 -1.89 -7.51
C VAL A 749 24.80 -1.87 -8.26
N LEU A 750 24.62 -2.82 -9.20
CA LEU A 750 23.39 -3.02 -9.96
C LEU A 750 22.19 -3.30 -9.03
N GLY A 751 21.11 -2.54 -9.18
CA GLY A 751 19.94 -2.65 -8.32
C GLY A 751 20.13 -2.05 -6.92
N GLY A 752 21.29 -1.38 -6.66
CA GLY A 752 21.52 -0.58 -5.47
C GLY A 752 20.86 0.81 -5.56
N ILE A 753 21.10 1.62 -4.51
CA ILE A 753 20.48 2.96 -4.34
C ILE A 753 20.78 3.93 -5.49
N PHE A 754 21.87 3.74 -6.23
CA PHE A 754 22.24 4.53 -7.42
C PHE A 754 21.79 3.87 -8.74
N GLY A 755 21.34 2.63 -8.71
CA GLY A 755 20.78 1.92 -9.87
C GLY A 755 19.39 2.44 -10.27
N GLU A 756 18.64 3.10 -9.37
CA GLU A 756 17.27 3.56 -9.60
C GLU A 756 16.98 4.94 -8.97
N GLY A 757 16.13 5.75 -9.62
CA GLY A 757 15.58 6.98 -9.02
C GLY A 757 16.52 8.19 -8.97
N ILE A 758 17.62 8.22 -9.76
CA ILE A 758 18.50 9.39 -9.88
C ILE A 758 18.20 10.10 -11.20
N ASP A 759 18.12 11.40 -11.16
CA ASP A 759 17.99 12.25 -12.36
C ASP A 759 19.27 13.07 -12.55
N LEU A 760 20.16 12.58 -13.40
CA LEU A 760 21.37 13.28 -13.85
C LEU A 760 21.15 13.71 -15.30
N LYS A 761 21.27 15.01 -15.58
CA LYS A 761 20.99 15.61 -16.89
C LYS A 761 22.24 16.22 -17.49
N ARG A 762 22.28 16.34 -18.82
CA ARG A 762 23.36 16.94 -19.57
C ARG A 762 24.72 16.28 -19.26
N ASP A 763 25.76 17.06 -19.06
CA ASP A 763 27.13 16.61 -18.83
C ASP A 763 27.35 15.99 -17.43
N SER A 764 26.29 15.94 -16.59
CA SER A 764 26.33 15.27 -15.27
C SER A 764 26.59 13.76 -15.36
N LEU A 765 26.41 13.13 -16.53
CA LEU A 765 26.76 11.73 -16.78
C LEU A 765 26.94 11.47 -18.28
N ILE A 766 28.19 11.27 -18.72
CA ILE A 766 28.52 11.04 -20.13
C ILE A 766 28.80 9.58 -20.48
N GLY A 767 28.95 8.72 -19.49
CA GLY A 767 29.20 7.30 -19.73
C GLY A 767 28.70 6.38 -18.63
N VAL A 768 28.14 5.23 -19.03
CA VAL A 768 27.77 4.15 -18.13
C VAL A 768 28.44 2.85 -18.59
N ILE A 769 29.10 2.18 -17.65
CA ILE A 769 29.73 0.88 -17.84
C ILE A 769 28.99 -0.13 -16.96
N VAL A 770 28.43 -1.17 -17.56
CA VAL A 770 27.73 -2.24 -16.83
C VAL A 770 28.53 -3.52 -16.87
N VAL A 771 28.99 -3.96 -15.72
CA VAL A 771 29.76 -5.20 -15.58
C VAL A 771 28.84 -6.34 -15.21
N GLY A 772 28.70 -7.30 -16.12
CA GLY A 772 27.84 -8.47 -15.93
C GLY A 772 26.38 -8.25 -16.29
N THR A 773 25.62 -9.34 -16.30
CA THR A 773 24.24 -9.39 -16.80
C THR A 773 23.18 -9.14 -15.71
N GLY A 774 23.57 -8.62 -14.56
CA GLY A 774 22.64 -8.23 -13.49
C GLY A 774 21.85 -9.38 -12.84
N LEU A 775 22.20 -10.63 -13.10
CA LEU A 775 21.48 -11.80 -12.57
C LEU A 775 21.33 -11.67 -11.04
N PRO A 776 20.13 -11.87 -10.49
CA PRO A 776 19.92 -11.97 -9.05
C PRO A 776 20.79 -13.07 -8.44
N GLN A 777 21.10 -12.93 -7.15
CA GLN A 777 21.81 -13.97 -6.40
C GLN A 777 20.97 -15.25 -6.37
N VAL A 778 21.65 -16.40 -6.45
CA VAL A 778 21.00 -17.71 -6.30
C VAL A 778 20.48 -17.84 -4.88
N GLY A 779 19.22 -18.19 -4.73
CA GLY A 779 18.56 -18.36 -3.46
C GLY A 779 17.34 -19.28 -3.58
N CYS A 780 16.82 -19.75 -2.44
CA CYS A 780 15.73 -20.72 -2.44
C CYS A 780 14.49 -20.22 -3.21
N GLU A 781 14.08 -18.96 -3.02
CA GLU A 781 12.92 -18.40 -3.72
C GLU A 781 13.13 -18.31 -5.24
N ARG A 782 14.35 -18.00 -5.70
CA ARG A 782 14.68 -17.97 -7.14
C ARG A 782 14.66 -19.36 -7.76
N GLU A 783 15.09 -20.38 -7.01
CA GLU A 783 15.00 -21.77 -7.47
C GLU A 783 13.55 -22.29 -7.46
N ILE A 784 12.74 -21.89 -6.46
CA ILE A 784 11.29 -22.18 -6.44
C ILE A 784 10.60 -21.52 -7.65
N LEU A 785 10.86 -20.23 -7.91
CA LEU A 785 10.35 -19.51 -9.08
C LEU A 785 10.71 -20.23 -10.38
N LYS A 786 11.99 -20.62 -10.51
CA LYS A 786 12.48 -21.33 -11.68
C LYS A 786 11.74 -22.66 -11.89
N GLY A 787 11.62 -23.47 -10.83
CA GLY A 787 10.92 -24.75 -10.90
C GLY A 787 9.44 -24.58 -11.29
N TYR A 788 8.76 -23.64 -10.67
CA TYR A 788 7.36 -23.33 -10.96
C TYR A 788 7.12 -22.98 -12.44
N PHE A 789 7.93 -22.06 -13.01
CA PHE A 789 7.76 -21.67 -14.41
C PHE A 789 8.24 -22.72 -15.41
N ASP A 790 9.22 -23.56 -15.04
CA ASP A 790 9.61 -24.72 -15.87
C ASP A 790 8.45 -25.75 -15.93
N GLU A 791 7.69 -25.95 -14.85
CA GLU A 791 6.50 -26.81 -14.80
C GLU A 791 5.32 -26.23 -15.59
N ASP A 792 5.16 -24.89 -15.56
CA ASP A 792 4.12 -24.17 -16.31
C ASP A 792 4.41 -24.09 -17.83
N GLY A 793 5.54 -24.65 -18.30
CA GLY A 793 5.93 -24.69 -19.70
C GLY A 793 6.67 -23.47 -20.22
N GLU A 794 7.04 -22.56 -19.33
CA GLU A 794 7.86 -21.38 -19.61
C GLU A 794 9.35 -21.68 -19.38
N ASN A 795 10.23 -20.77 -19.73
CA ASN A 795 11.64 -20.91 -19.38
C ASN A 795 11.88 -20.36 -17.98
N GLY A 796 11.92 -21.22 -16.96
CA GLY A 796 12.08 -20.80 -15.58
C GLY A 796 13.34 -19.97 -15.30
N PHE A 797 14.46 -20.24 -16.02
CA PHE A 797 15.67 -19.42 -15.91
C PHE A 797 15.46 -18.00 -16.44
N ASP A 798 14.71 -17.82 -17.53
CA ASP A 798 14.38 -16.51 -18.07
C ASP A 798 13.55 -15.71 -17.07
N TYR A 799 12.52 -16.33 -16.51
CA TYR A 799 11.57 -15.69 -15.57
C TYR A 799 12.21 -15.34 -14.21
N SER A 800 13.09 -16.21 -13.70
CA SER A 800 13.66 -16.04 -12.36
C SER A 800 14.96 -15.24 -12.34
N TYR A 801 15.74 -15.26 -13.42
CA TYR A 801 17.09 -14.71 -13.46
C TYR A 801 17.30 -13.71 -14.59
N ARG A 802 17.04 -14.11 -15.87
CA ARG A 802 17.45 -13.31 -17.03
C ARG A 802 16.62 -12.04 -17.17
N TYR A 803 15.30 -12.12 -17.11
CA TYR A 803 14.45 -10.93 -17.24
C TYR A 803 14.66 -9.94 -16.10
N PRO A 804 14.64 -10.34 -14.81
CA PRO A 804 14.98 -9.43 -13.71
C PRO A 804 16.39 -8.85 -13.79
N GLY A 805 17.37 -9.65 -14.25
CA GLY A 805 18.74 -9.20 -14.45
C GLY A 805 18.85 -8.14 -15.53
N MET A 806 18.27 -8.40 -16.69
CA MET A 806 18.26 -7.44 -17.80
C MET A 806 17.53 -6.15 -17.46
N ASN A 807 16.46 -6.21 -16.68
CA ASN A 807 15.79 -5.01 -16.19
C ASN A 807 16.75 -4.07 -15.46
N LYS A 808 17.59 -4.59 -14.53
CA LYS A 808 18.61 -3.79 -13.82
C LYS A 808 19.66 -3.21 -14.78
N VAL A 809 20.10 -3.98 -15.77
CA VAL A 809 21.04 -3.52 -16.81
C VAL A 809 20.44 -2.35 -17.61
N LEU A 810 19.20 -2.50 -18.07
CA LEU A 810 18.51 -1.48 -18.85
C LEU A 810 18.25 -0.20 -18.03
N GLN A 811 17.94 -0.34 -16.74
CA GLN A 811 17.78 0.80 -15.83
C GLN A 811 19.08 1.59 -15.65
N ALA A 812 20.21 0.89 -15.47
CA ALA A 812 21.52 1.50 -15.37
C ALA A 812 21.93 2.19 -16.68
N ALA A 813 21.81 1.51 -17.81
CA ALA A 813 22.12 2.03 -19.13
C ALA A 813 21.25 3.23 -19.55
N GLY A 814 19.96 3.22 -19.17
CA GLY A 814 19.00 4.30 -19.47
C GLY A 814 19.28 5.63 -18.77
N ARG A 815 20.38 5.75 -18.00
CA ARG A 815 20.76 7.01 -17.31
C ARG A 815 21.56 7.96 -18.17
N VAL A 816 22.21 7.47 -19.21
CA VAL A 816 23.11 8.26 -20.05
C VAL A 816 22.36 9.29 -20.90
N ILE A 817 21.18 8.94 -21.41
CA ILE A 817 20.38 9.81 -22.28
C ILE A 817 19.06 10.14 -21.60
N ARG A 818 18.89 11.38 -21.17
CA ARG A 818 17.70 11.91 -20.48
C ARG A 818 17.05 13.07 -21.23
N THR A 819 17.86 13.85 -21.93
CA THR A 819 17.42 15.01 -22.72
C THR A 819 17.81 14.86 -24.20
N ALA A 820 17.27 15.71 -25.04
CA ALA A 820 17.59 15.69 -26.46
C ALA A 820 19.05 16.17 -26.75
N GLU A 821 19.66 16.84 -25.81
CA GLU A 821 21.02 17.37 -25.88
C GLU A 821 22.07 16.37 -25.39
N ASP A 822 21.69 15.36 -24.63
CA ASP A 822 22.61 14.40 -24.02
C ASP A 822 23.32 13.57 -25.11
N VAL A 823 24.63 13.39 -24.92
CA VAL A 823 25.50 12.55 -25.74
C VAL A 823 26.30 11.67 -24.81
N GLY A 824 26.37 10.36 -25.09
CA GLY A 824 27.10 9.49 -24.18
C GLY A 824 27.31 8.05 -24.65
N ILE A 825 28.08 7.32 -23.86
CA ILE A 825 28.48 5.94 -24.14
C ILE A 825 27.90 4.95 -23.14
N ILE A 826 27.50 3.80 -23.66
CA ILE A 826 27.07 2.63 -22.88
C ILE A 826 28.00 1.47 -23.19
N VAL A 827 28.66 0.91 -22.18
CA VAL A 827 29.57 -0.21 -22.34
C VAL A 827 29.09 -1.41 -21.51
N LEU A 828 28.85 -2.53 -22.15
CA LEU A 828 28.38 -3.76 -21.53
C LEU A 828 29.52 -4.76 -21.45
N LEU A 829 30.07 -4.99 -20.25
CA LEU A 829 31.23 -5.84 -20.01
C LEU A 829 30.80 -7.26 -19.59
N ASP A 830 30.33 -8.06 -20.55
CA ASP A 830 30.08 -9.50 -20.38
C ASP A 830 29.86 -10.18 -21.73
N ASP A 831 30.52 -11.32 -21.97
CA ASP A 831 30.42 -12.15 -23.20
C ASP A 831 29.00 -12.63 -23.50
N ARG A 832 28.15 -12.77 -22.47
CA ARG A 832 26.76 -13.21 -22.59
C ARG A 832 25.87 -12.23 -23.36
N PHE A 833 26.17 -10.95 -23.36
CA PHE A 833 25.42 -9.96 -24.12
C PHE A 833 25.49 -10.16 -25.63
N GLN A 834 26.48 -10.89 -26.14
CA GLN A 834 26.57 -11.26 -27.56
C GLN A 834 25.61 -12.40 -27.94
N GLN A 835 25.09 -13.15 -26.95
CA GLN A 835 24.20 -14.28 -27.20
C GLN A 835 22.80 -13.77 -27.61
N TYR A 836 22.14 -14.47 -28.54
CA TYR A 836 20.78 -14.14 -28.99
C TYR A 836 19.78 -14.04 -27.87
N SER A 837 19.87 -14.90 -26.84
CA SER A 837 18.99 -14.91 -25.66
C SER A 837 19.00 -13.62 -24.84
N TYR A 838 20.10 -12.85 -24.88
CA TYR A 838 20.21 -11.53 -24.25
C TYR A 838 19.94 -10.40 -25.24
N ARG A 839 20.44 -10.50 -26.50
CA ARG A 839 20.20 -9.46 -27.51
C ARG A 839 18.73 -9.21 -27.80
N ARG A 840 17.90 -10.25 -27.79
CA ARG A 840 16.44 -10.12 -27.99
C ARG A 840 15.73 -9.29 -26.90
N LEU A 841 16.42 -9.04 -25.77
CA LEU A 841 15.93 -8.23 -24.64
C LEU A 841 16.43 -6.79 -24.67
N PHE A 842 17.16 -6.41 -25.71
CA PHE A 842 17.58 -5.04 -25.88
C PHE A 842 16.41 -4.18 -26.34
N PRO A 843 16.33 -2.92 -25.87
CA PRO A 843 15.36 -1.95 -26.37
C PRO A 843 15.46 -1.80 -27.89
N ARG A 844 14.34 -1.53 -28.55
CA ARG A 844 14.27 -1.40 -30.01
C ARG A 844 15.19 -0.31 -30.56
N GLU A 845 15.40 0.73 -29.78
CA GLU A 845 16.30 1.84 -30.12
C GLU A 845 17.79 1.51 -29.97
N TRP A 846 18.15 0.29 -29.50
CA TRP A 846 19.55 -0.16 -29.45
C TRP A 846 19.96 -0.88 -30.75
N GLU A 847 19.81 -0.19 -31.90
CA GLU A 847 20.08 -0.79 -33.21
C GLU A 847 21.58 -0.91 -33.53
N GLN A 848 22.39 0.07 -33.05
CA GLN A 848 23.83 0.15 -33.37
C GLN A 848 24.70 -0.37 -32.23
N VAL A 849 24.58 -1.68 -31.96
CA VAL A 849 25.40 -2.34 -30.95
C VAL A 849 26.69 -2.86 -31.58
N GLN A 850 27.84 -2.44 -31.05
CA GLN A 850 29.17 -2.78 -31.62
C GLN A 850 29.92 -3.72 -30.68
N PRO A 851 30.37 -4.89 -31.17
CA PRO A 851 31.30 -5.75 -30.43
C PRO A 851 32.68 -5.11 -30.33
N VAL A 852 33.30 -5.24 -29.15
CA VAL A 852 34.64 -4.74 -28.84
C VAL A 852 35.45 -5.78 -28.07
N THR A 853 36.76 -5.62 -28.12
CA THR A 853 37.76 -6.27 -27.26
C THR A 853 38.48 -5.18 -26.46
N VAL A 854 39.20 -5.55 -25.40
CA VAL A 854 39.98 -4.61 -24.61
C VAL A 854 40.96 -3.76 -25.44
N ASP A 855 41.50 -4.34 -26.54
CA ASP A 855 42.43 -3.64 -27.43
C ASP A 855 41.77 -2.74 -28.48
N THR A 856 40.47 -2.85 -28.68
CA THR A 856 39.73 -2.10 -29.71
C THR A 856 38.75 -1.06 -29.15
N VAL A 857 38.40 -1.14 -27.85
CA VAL A 857 37.40 -0.30 -27.23
C VAL A 857 37.79 1.18 -27.27
N ALA A 858 39.03 1.54 -26.91
CA ALA A 858 39.52 2.93 -26.89
C ALA A 858 39.33 3.60 -28.24
N LYS A 859 39.74 2.96 -29.35
CA LYS A 859 39.60 3.51 -30.70
C LYS A 859 38.15 3.78 -31.12
N LYS A 860 37.20 2.96 -30.62
CA LYS A 860 35.77 3.19 -30.93
C LYS A 860 35.18 4.30 -30.10
N VAL A 861 35.60 4.41 -28.85
CA VAL A 861 35.21 5.51 -27.94
C VAL A 861 35.75 6.83 -28.48
N GLU A 862 37.06 6.88 -28.86
CA GLU A 862 37.71 8.05 -29.46
C GLU A 862 36.95 8.52 -30.71
N ARG A 863 36.70 7.61 -31.68
CA ARG A 863 35.93 7.93 -32.89
C ARG A 863 34.53 8.47 -32.63
N PHE A 864 33.85 7.96 -31.62
CA PHE A 864 32.55 8.46 -31.24
C PHE A 864 32.63 9.89 -30.74
N TRP A 865 33.56 10.18 -29.82
CA TRP A 865 33.72 11.52 -29.28
C TRP A 865 34.21 12.52 -30.31
N ASP A 866 35.16 12.14 -31.20
CA ASP A 866 35.63 13.00 -32.30
C ASP A 866 34.47 13.41 -33.21
N ALA A 867 33.54 12.52 -33.54
CA ALA A 867 32.41 12.84 -34.39
C ALA A 867 31.50 13.93 -33.77
N TRP A 868 31.40 13.97 -32.44
CA TRP A 868 30.54 14.93 -31.72
C TRP A 868 31.27 16.24 -31.37
N LEU A 869 32.58 16.23 -31.18
CA LEU A 869 33.38 17.45 -30.97
C LEU A 869 33.41 18.34 -32.20
N TRP A 870 33.48 17.79 -33.40
CA TRP A 870 33.48 18.49 -34.66
C TRP A 870 32.13 19.16 -35.01
N GLN A 871 31.02 18.73 -34.43
CA GLN A 871 29.70 19.33 -34.68
C GLN A 871 29.41 20.56 -33.79
N LYS A 872 30.16 20.78 -32.70
CA LYS A 872 30.01 21.93 -31.79
C LYS A 872 30.96 23.12 -32.15
N GLY A 873 31.83 23.00 -33.19
CA GLY A 873 32.72 24.05 -33.70
C GLY A 873 32.06 24.76 -34.94
#